data_003c3e45ec0eb81c132f219f7c362d24
#
_entry.id   003c3e45ec0eb81c132f219f7c362d24
#
_cell.length_a   1.000
_cell.length_b   1.000
_cell.length_c   1.000
_cell.angle_alpha   90.00
_cell.angle_beta   90.00
_cell.angle_gamma   90.00
#
_symmetry.space_group_name_H-M   'P 1'
#
loop_
_entity.id
_entity.type
_entity.pdbx_description
1 polymer ?
#
loop_
_entity_poly.entity_id
_entity_poly.type
_entity_poly.pdbx_seq_one_letter_code
_entity_poly.pdbx_strand_id
1 'polypeptide(L)'
;MDIKSRTPFGIWFVLFLLLVTPFAGLSPFAFDSDESIVELTPQSVGDSVNARAQTTWSGTVSVTSTYTVSVFDELIISPCTNIEMGSGARIYIEGRLTIEGTIACPVTLISSTGSDHDGIQFNSSSNNRGSILNNLSIEDSIYGVTMYGANPIIHNLTILNPDRVGIDMFSSSSPLIYDLVINQAGRVLPFQGDWRYGLGLSIGSGSTPLVDGAIFTDHLTRAINIWGGSGGVLRNLVMSNISGSSWAISAGVWVEDSQPLLLNLSVDRSDHGIVVRHIDDSGYTRAVFRDCTVSNSMYRGVYVDKENHSNYTNYETADFTNLTVRGTGGEGAKTPNIAFAAIDVNSTGAWFENTLVDNSTSTGVRLYYADSSTTFRNLTIRDSGDPGQGPHKAGLAITWIFTSAPVFDGLEISGSVGHGIHSYKAEWQGSDLYLHNNSENGMFLDYSSVQIEGSVLENNSLSGLHMLDNIDTQLTNFTVQYNGFGGTTDEEKAGMFFDRSKTVTHPQLDVECFTCTVTHSAGSGILIRDSADLWLSDIVLAENDPNHAPFDVDNSGLTLGQQGGVINIDGLDIHTERSGASGTPAVNISQAAARIHSLTMSGNHSGIEWDGQNHNDYSSEISNSNFSGTGCVSLTNHLDLSGSGNTVSPSCSGTIQLINSQVNWSALTDLALASTVLQLDSNSDLHLHQPVNVDLNQSYPTIASGATVDVAYDITVWVVNNNTNGIPRANVDVSFSQFEPVMQDLTNTLGYLSLPNFIGQRWTNTGSSSYTVATISCGYDSVSNSTTVTIDQDRFVNCVLPLENQAPFLMWATPVDLGVFISQGPVEFNASDSWDLDDDELTFTWTSDLDGDIVASCTGQGQGNGQGITQQDMTNGVPFTVNTNYLNMGCQLSDGIHVITLEVCDDAGHCVSESRTIELVNQAPTIVFDVTPAMTPWSELVIP
;
A
#
# COMPACT_ATOMS: atom_id res chain seq x y z
N MET A 1 2.52 -5.29 42.56
CA MET A 1 3.12 -6.17 41.54
C MET A 1 3.02 -5.41 40.25
N ASP A 2 4.13 -5.13 39.67
CA ASP A 2 4.50 -4.12 38.72
C ASP A 2 3.48 -3.74 37.62
N ILE A 3 3.00 -2.52 37.72
CA ILE A 3 2.30 -1.80 36.66
C ILE A 3 3.37 -0.99 35.92
N LYS A 4 3.75 -1.42 34.74
CA LYS A 4 4.54 -0.59 33.81
C LYS A 4 3.60 0.36 33.08
N SER A 5 3.66 1.63 33.45
CA SER A 5 3.09 2.75 32.72
C SER A 5 3.69 2.84 31.31
N ARG A 6 2.87 2.75 30.28
CA ARG A 6 3.21 3.19 28.92
C ARG A 6 2.77 4.63 28.77
N THR A 7 3.73 5.51 28.63
CA THR A 7 3.55 6.91 28.22
C THR A 7 2.98 6.97 26.79
N PRO A 8 2.04 7.85 26.52
CA PRO A 8 1.57 8.07 25.15
C PRO A 8 2.67 8.82 24.36
N PHE A 9 3.05 8.25 23.25
CA PHE A 9 3.90 8.92 22.25
C PHE A 9 3.09 10.07 21.64
N GLY A 10 3.55 11.29 21.88
CA GLY A 10 3.03 12.47 21.22
C GLY A 10 3.35 12.42 19.74
N ILE A 11 2.32 12.61 18.94
CA ILE A 11 2.39 12.78 17.49
C ILE A 11 3.10 14.12 17.23
N TRP A 12 4.36 14.05 16.81
CA TRP A 12 5.05 15.16 16.19
C TRP A 12 4.60 15.25 14.75
N PHE A 13 3.68 16.15 14.44
CA PHE A 13 3.47 16.63 13.09
C PHE A 13 4.74 17.37 12.64
N VAL A 14 5.66 16.66 12.04
CA VAL A 14 6.71 17.27 11.24
C VAL A 14 6.09 17.56 9.88
N LEU A 15 5.71 18.82 9.71
CA LEU A 15 5.40 19.39 8.41
C LEU A 15 6.69 19.32 7.56
N PHE A 16 6.90 18.22 6.85
CA PHE A 16 7.91 18.14 5.83
C PHE A 16 7.39 18.93 4.62
N LEU A 17 7.77 20.19 4.57
CA LEU A 17 7.75 20.95 3.34
C LEU A 17 8.73 20.23 2.40
N LEU A 18 8.25 19.31 1.59
CA LEU A 18 9.01 18.72 0.49
C LEU A 18 9.27 19.84 -0.52
N LEU A 19 10.39 20.51 -0.32
CA LEU A 19 11.08 21.16 -1.42
C LEU A 19 11.36 20.08 -2.45
N VAL A 20 10.54 20.09 -3.51
CA VAL A 20 10.79 19.34 -4.74
C VAL A 20 12.09 19.91 -5.32
N THR A 21 13.21 19.39 -4.86
CA THR A 21 14.40 19.39 -5.69
C THR A 21 14.25 18.22 -6.64
N PRO A 22 14.26 18.43 -7.96
CA PRO A 22 14.29 17.30 -8.87
C PRO A 22 15.58 16.53 -8.59
N PHE A 23 15.45 15.30 -8.11
CA PHE A 23 16.51 14.30 -8.18
C PHE A 23 16.75 14.00 -9.66
N ALA A 24 17.53 14.87 -10.31
CA ALA A 24 18.17 14.55 -11.57
C ALA A 24 19.26 13.53 -11.25
N GLY A 25 18.96 12.25 -11.44
CA GLY A 25 20.02 11.27 -11.25
C GLY A 25 19.62 9.80 -11.16
N LEU A 26 18.32 9.45 -11.31
CA LEU A 26 17.94 8.09 -11.70
C LEU A 26 16.93 8.26 -12.82
N SER A 27 17.43 8.32 -14.04
CA SER A 27 16.60 8.04 -15.19
C SER A 27 15.96 6.66 -14.95
N PRO A 28 14.63 6.50 -15.05
CA PRO A 28 14.12 5.23 -15.48
C PRO A 28 14.90 4.93 -16.76
N PHE A 29 15.39 3.71 -16.91
CA PHE A 29 15.89 3.25 -18.21
C PHE A 29 14.72 3.42 -19.18
N ALA A 30 14.59 4.63 -19.72
CA ALA A 30 13.89 4.85 -20.94
C ALA A 30 14.69 4.04 -21.94
N PHE A 31 14.23 2.84 -22.23
CA PHE A 31 14.58 2.20 -23.49
C PHE A 31 14.09 3.19 -24.54
N ASP A 32 15.02 3.90 -25.10
CA ASP A 32 14.80 4.79 -26.21
C ASP A 32 14.07 3.95 -27.26
N SER A 33 12.86 4.32 -27.60
CA SER A 33 12.06 3.69 -28.65
C SER A 33 12.73 3.83 -30.05
N ASP A 34 13.89 4.43 -30.07
CA ASP A 34 14.82 4.58 -31.19
C ASP A 34 16.10 3.77 -31.01
N GLU A 35 16.05 2.57 -30.38
CA GLU A 35 17.03 1.57 -30.77
C GLU A 35 16.78 1.32 -32.27
N SER A 36 17.49 2.14 -33.05
CA SER A 36 17.71 1.83 -34.45
C SER A 36 18.06 0.35 -34.48
N ILE A 37 17.13 -0.48 -34.94
CA ILE A 37 17.40 -1.86 -35.34
C ILE A 37 18.69 -1.74 -36.12
N VAL A 38 19.79 -2.20 -35.51
CA VAL A 38 21.05 -2.31 -36.19
C VAL A 38 20.67 -3.29 -37.32
N GLU A 39 20.36 -2.72 -38.44
CA GLU A 39 20.33 -3.50 -39.68
C GLU A 39 21.71 -4.14 -39.70
N LEU A 40 21.78 -5.39 -39.27
CA LEU A 40 22.97 -6.20 -39.45
C LEU A 40 23.09 -6.31 -40.98
N THR A 41 23.73 -5.29 -41.58
CA THR A 41 24.19 -5.39 -42.93
C THR A 41 24.98 -6.70 -42.99
N PRO A 42 24.66 -7.61 -43.89
CA PRO A 42 25.42 -8.81 -44.04
C PRO A 42 26.88 -8.41 -44.06
N GLN A 43 27.63 -8.82 -43.03
CA GLN A 43 29.05 -8.61 -43.00
C GLN A 43 29.57 -9.21 -44.32
N SER A 44 30.13 -8.38 -45.15
CA SER A 44 30.68 -8.86 -46.42
C SER A 44 31.53 -10.07 -46.10
N VAL A 45 31.11 -11.23 -46.60
CA VAL A 45 31.81 -12.51 -46.40
C VAL A 45 33.26 -12.25 -46.78
N GLY A 46 34.09 -12.13 -45.76
CA GLY A 46 35.52 -11.93 -45.98
C GLY A 46 36.09 -13.09 -46.75
N ASP A 47 36.88 -12.77 -47.68
CA ASP A 47 37.77 -13.60 -48.49
C ASP A 47 37.34 -15.04 -48.78
N SER A 48 36.96 -15.29 -50.01
CA SER A 48 36.80 -16.62 -50.58
C SER A 48 37.98 -17.51 -50.15
N VAL A 49 37.73 -18.37 -49.15
CA VAL A 49 38.65 -19.49 -48.86
C VAL A 49 38.68 -20.31 -50.14
N ASN A 50 39.81 -20.34 -50.83
CA ASN A 50 39.97 -21.14 -52.02
C ASN A 50 39.58 -22.59 -51.72
N ALA A 51 38.36 -23.02 -52.16
CA ALA A 51 37.92 -24.38 -52.05
C ALA A 51 38.91 -25.25 -52.82
N ARG A 52 39.38 -26.36 -52.22
CA ARG A 52 40.29 -27.29 -52.89
C ARG A 52 39.59 -28.09 -53.97
N ALA A 53 38.34 -28.47 -53.76
CA ALA A 53 37.49 -29.14 -54.76
C ALA A 53 36.09 -28.51 -54.72
N GLN A 54 35.57 -28.22 -55.92
CA GLN A 54 34.18 -27.77 -56.10
C GLN A 54 33.41 -28.90 -56.78
N THR A 55 32.30 -29.31 -56.14
CA THR A 55 31.41 -30.33 -56.72
C THR A 55 30.06 -29.67 -57.02
N THR A 56 29.54 -29.86 -58.21
CA THR A 56 28.22 -29.37 -58.62
C THR A 56 27.23 -30.49 -58.82
N TRP A 57 26.08 -30.41 -58.15
CA TRP A 57 24.96 -31.35 -58.40
C TRP A 57 23.86 -30.65 -59.20
N SER A 58 23.33 -31.46 -60.25
CA SER A 58 22.21 -31.01 -61.06
C SER A 58 21.35 -32.18 -61.49
N GLY A 59 20.07 -31.96 -61.78
CA GLY A 59 19.11 -32.99 -62.11
C GLY A 59 18.77 -33.94 -60.99
N THR A 60 18.69 -35.23 -61.15
CA THR A 60 18.44 -36.22 -60.11
C THR A 60 19.73 -36.78 -59.55
N VAL A 61 19.92 -36.60 -58.20
CA VAL A 61 21.13 -37.11 -57.50
C VAL A 61 20.68 -38.07 -56.40
N SER A 62 21.25 -39.28 -56.36
CA SER A 62 20.94 -40.27 -55.34
C SER A 62 22.04 -40.31 -54.28
N VAL A 63 21.63 -40.09 -52.95
CA VAL A 63 22.53 -40.14 -51.80
C VAL A 63 22.06 -41.26 -50.86
N THR A 64 22.73 -42.45 -51.04
CA THR A 64 22.35 -43.67 -50.31
C THR A 64 22.97 -43.82 -48.90
N SER A 65 23.96 -42.99 -48.56
CA SER A 65 24.62 -42.92 -47.21
C SER A 65 25.13 -41.53 -46.96
N THR A 66 25.82 -41.32 -45.88
CA THR A 66 26.37 -40.00 -45.56
C THR A 66 27.32 -39.49 -46.62
N TYR A 67 27.01 -38.36 -47.23
CA TYR A 67 27.87 -37.60 -48.11
C TYR A 67 28.56 -36.47 -47.39
N THR A 68 29.89 -36.45 -47.35
CA THR A 68 30.65 -35.43 -46.59
C THR A 68 31.26 -34.41 -47.55
N VAL A 69 30.95 -33.10 -47.27
CA VAL A 69 31.67 -31.97 -47.90
C VAL A 69 32.80 -31.59 -46.96
N SER A 70 34.04 -31.97 -47.37
CA SER A 70 35.23 -31.85 -46.53
C SER A 70 35.56 -30.33 -46.22
N VAL A 71 36.38 -30.08 -45.22
CA VAL A 71 36.64 -28.75 -44.64
C VAL A 71 37.00 -27.67 -45.66
N PHE A 72 37.64 -27.94 -46.71
CA PHE A 72 38.04 -26.97 -47.76
C PHE A 72 37.28 -27.13 -49.09
N ASP A 73 36.34 -28.05 -49.17
CA ASP A 73 35.56 -28.30 -50.35
C ASP A 73 34.25 -27.54 -50.38
N GLU A 74 33.70 -27.32 -51.55
CA GLU A 74 32.42 -26.69 -51.80
C GLU A 74 31.49 -27.61 -52.56
N LEU A 75 30.27 -27.77 -52.08
CA LEU A 75 29.18 -28.40 -52.81
C LEU A 75 28.22 -27.31 -53.31
N ILE A 76 28.04 -27.21 -54.60
CA ILE A 76 27.06 -26.39 -55.28
C ILE A 76 25.90 -27.25 -55.77
N ILE A 77 24.65 -26.86 -55.39
CA ILE A 77 23.45 -27.56 -55.86
C ILE A 77 22.65 -26.62 -56.77
N SER A 78 22.58 -26.94 -58.03
CA SER A 78 21.95 -26.14 -59.08
C SER A 78 20.40 -26.12 -58.93
N PRO A 79 19.69 -25.10 -59.42
CA PRO A 79 18.24 -25.08 -59.46
C PRO A 79 17.60 -26.32 -60.07
N CYS A 80 16.38 -26.71 -59.68
CA CYS A 80 15.64 -27.89 -60.13
C CYS A 80 16.35 -29.24 -59.82
N THR A 81 17.31 -29.29 -58.90
CA THR A 81 17.92 -30.53 -58.47
C THR A 81 17.02 -31.29 -57.53
N ASN A 82 16.76 -32.59 -57.89
CA ASN A 82 16.05 -33.50 -56.98
C ASN A 82 17.08 -34.46 -56.36
N ILE A 83 17.19 -34.43 -55.03
CA ILE A 83 18.13 -35.27 -54.28
C ILE A 83 17.34 -36.39 -53.61
N GLU A 84 17.52 -37.59 -54.05
CA GLU A 84 16.90 -38.82 -53.54
C GLU A 84 17.77 -39.40 -52.43
N MET A 85 17.26 -39.22 -51.14
CA MET A 85 17.99 -39.65 -49.97
C MET A 85 17.61 -41.06 -49.53
N GLY A 86 18.57 -41.87 -49.23
CA GLY A 86 18.37 -43.21 -48.66
C GLY A 86 18.02 -43.14 -47.19
N SER A 87 17.49 -44.21 -46.58
CA SER A 87 17.16 -44.30 -45.18
C SER A 87 18.39 -43.98 -44.31
N GLY A 88 18.27 -42.98 -43.38
CA GLY A 88 19.35 -42.48 -42.52
C GLY A 88 20.51 -41.82 -43.29
N ALA A 89 20.39 -41.59 -44.60
CA ALA A 89 21.40 -40.86 -45.38
C ALA A 89 21.41 -39.38 -44.96
N ARG A 90 22.59 -38.74 -45.04
CA ARG A 90 22.82 -37.37 -44.55
C ARG A 90 23.79 -36.63 -45.48
N ILE A 91 23.58 -35.32 -45.65
CA ILE A 91 24.59 -34.44 -46.24
C ILE A 91 25.34 -33.75 -45.11
N TYR A 92 26.58 -34.11 -44.87
CA TYR A 92 27.40 -33.65 -43.77
C TYR A 92 28.39 -32.57 -44.23
N ILE A 93 28.28 -31.37 -43.66
CA ILE A 93 29.01 -30.20 -44.15
C ILE A 93 30.09 -29.79 -43.14
N GLU A 94 31.33 -30.00 -43.49
CA GLU A 94 32.51 -29.44 -42.83
C GLU A 94 33.10 -28.28 -43.65
N GLY A 95 32.80 -28.21 -44.94
CA GLY A 95 33.20 -27.16 -45.87
C GLY A 95 32.09 -26.17 -46.17
N ARG A 96 31.87 -25.83 -47.41
CA ARG A 96 30.87 -24.90 -47.88
C ARG A 96 29.75 -25.60 -48.65
N LEU A 97 28.49 -25.22 -48.34
CA LEU A 97 27.33 -25.65 -49.14
C LEU A 97 26.66 -24.43 -49.77
N THR A 98 26.45 -24.47 -51.08
CA THR A 98 25.71 -23.46 -51.81
C THR A 98 24.54 -24.13 -52.55
N ILE A 99 23.31 -23.82 -52.14
CA ILE A 99 22.10 -24.27 -52.81
C ILE A 99 21.53 -23.08 -53.58
N GLU A 100 21.39 -23.22 -54.87
CA GLU A 100 21.00 -22.17 -55.81
C GLU A 100 19.56 -22.29 -56.30
N GLY A 101 18.67 -22.92 -55.54
CA GLY A 101 17.25 -23.01 -55.87
C GLY A 101 16.62 -21.64 -56.12
N THR A 102 15.59 -21.60 -56.93
CA THR A 102 14.78 -20.43 -57.21
C THR A 102 13.30 -20.74 -56.90
N ILE A 103 12.46 -19.74 -56.75
CA ILE A 103 11.01 -19.93 -56.50
C ILE A 103 10.39 -20.81 -57.59
N ALA A 104 10.76 -20.60 -58.84
CA ALA A 104 10.24 -21.39 -59.98
C ALA A 104 10.89 -22.78 -60.12
N CYS A 105 12.03 -22.98 -59.49
CA CYS A 105 12.86 -24.17 -59.63
C CYS A 105 13.58 -24.49 -58.30
N PRO A 106 12.85 -24.89 -57.26
CA PRO A 106 13.45 -25.21 -55.95
C PRO A 106 14.36 -26.45 -56.05
N VAL A 107 15.26 -26.58 -55.11
CA VAL A 107 15.98 -27.84 -54.86
C VAL A 107 15.12 -28.66 -53.88
N THR A 108 15.01 -29.98 -54.14
CA THR A 108 14.24 -30.88 -53.28
C THR A 108 15.13 -31.98 -52.71
N LEU A 109 15.01 -32.23 -51.39
CA LEU A 109 15.53 -33.41 -50.70
C LEU A 109 14.35 -34.30 -50.34
N ILE A 110 14.25 -35.47 -50.91
CA ILE A 110 13.13 -36.40 -50.69
C ILE A 110 13.64 -37.80 -50.33
N SER A 111 12.85 -38.56 -49.57
CA SER A 111 13.16 -39.97 -49.32
C SER A 111 13.05 -40.84 -50.61
N SER A 112 14.08 -41.59 -50.92
CA SER A 112 14.05 -42.51 -52.03
C SER A 112 13.34 -43.85 -51.75
N THR A 113 13.11 -44.14 -50.45
CA THR A 113 12.62 -45.44 -49.97
C THR A 113 11.33 -45.37 -49.20
N GLY A 114 10.81 -44.17 -48.99
CA GLY A 114 9.71 -43.91 -48.04
C GLY A 114 10.10 -44.08 -46.58
N SER A 115 11.39 -44.20 -46.28
CA SER A 115 11.97 -44.20 -44.92
C SER A 115 12.75 -42.90 -44.71
N ASP A 116 12.68 -42.36 -43.53
CA ASP A 116 13.25 -41.04 -43.23
C ASP A 116 14.77 -40.99 -43.37
N HIS A 117 15.27 -39.87 -43.88
CA HIS A 117 16.68 -39.54 -43.97
C HIS A 117 17.12 -38.51 -42.90
N ASP A 118 18.43 -38.36 -42.66
CA ASP A 118 18.96 -37.49 -41.62
C ASP A 118 19.17 -36.02 -42.06
N GLY A 119 18.71 -35.63 -43.27
CA GLY A 119 18.76 -34.27 -43.77
C GLY A 119 20.15 -33.70 -44.03
N ILE A 120 20.32 -32.41 -43.68
CA ILE A 120 21.59 -31.68 -43.83
C ILE A 120 22.14 -31.36 -42.44
N GLN A 121 23.41 -31.69 -42.22
CA GLN A 121 24.08 -31.39 -40.96
C GLN A 121 25.32 -30.52 -41.18
N PHE A 122 25.36 -29.34 -40.56
CA PHE A 122 26.51 -28.47 -40.50
C PHE A 122 27.34 -28.72 -39.25
N ASN A 123 28.65 -28.87 -39.39
CA ASN A 123 29.62 -28.98 -38.34
C ASN A 123 30.28 -27.61 -38.08
N SER A 124 30.86 -27.41 -36.92
CA SER A 124 31.57 -26.18 -36.51
C SER A 124 32.70 -25.77 -37.45
N SER A 125 33.30 -26.73 -38.14
CA SER A 125 34.30 -26.48 -39.19
C SER A 125 33.77 -25.76 -40.43
N SER A 126 32.44 -25.82 -40.65
CA SER A 126 31.75 -25.07 -41.74
C SER A 126 31.43 -23.62 -41.35
N ASN A 127 31.69 -23.22 -40.09
CA ASN A 127 31.42 -21.89 -39.63
C ASN A 127 32.20 -20.84 -40.44
N ASN A 128 31.54 -19.71 -40.72
CA ASN A 128 32.09 -18.57 -41.45
C ASN A 128 32.63 -18.92 -42.87
N ARG A 129 32.23 -20.07 -43.47
CA ARG A 129 32.56 -20.41 -44.82
C ARG A 129 31.58 -19.89 -45.86
N GLY A 130 30.53 -19.19 -45.43
CA GLY A 130 29.55 -18.55 -46.29
C GLY A 130 28.62 -19.55 -46.99
N SER A 131 28.19 -20.58 -46.27
CA SER A 131 27.17 -21.49 -46.78
C SER A 131 25.82 -20.77 -46.96
N ILE A 132 25.17 -20.98 -48.11
CA ILE A 132 23.91 -20.35 -48.47
C ILE A 132 22.94 -21.41 -48.98
N LEU A 133 21.72 -21.42 -48.45
CA LEU A 133 20.64 -22.31 -48.89
C LEU A 133 19.48 -21.42 -49.39
N ASN A 134 19.24 -21.44 -50.68
CA ASN A 134 18.15 -20.72 -51.31
C ASN A 134 17.10 -21.68 -51.89
N ASN A 135 15.81 -21.45 -51.55
CA ASN A 135 14.66 -22.15 -52.08
C ASN A 135 14.85 -23.71 -52.07
N LEU A 136 14.97 -24.24 -50.87
CA LEU A 136 15.13 -25.65 -50.59
C LEU A 136 13.85 -26.23 -49.96
N SER A 137 13.40 -27.41 -50.47
CA SER A 137 12.38 -28.25 -49.82
C SER A 137 13.02 -29.52 -49.28
N ILE A 138 12.76 -29.85 -48.00
CA ILE A 138 13.19 -31.12 -47.39
C ILE A 138 11.92 -31.85 -46.93
N GLU A 139 11.76 -33.09 -47.37
CA GLU A 139 10.56 -33.89 -47.08
C GLU A 139 10.96 -35.24 -46.46
N ASP A 140 10.14 -35.70 -45.49
CA ASP A 140 10.28 -37.01 -44.83
C ASP A 140 11.66 -37.25 -44.23
N SER A 141 12.12 -36.34 -43.38
CA SER A 141 13.40 -36.41 -42.69
C SER A 141 13.26 -36.70 -41.22
N ILE A 142 14.28 -37.30 -40.58
CA ILE A 142 14.37 -37.37 -39.10
C ILE A 142 14.68 -35.97 -38.58
N TYR A 143 15.69 -35.32 -39.11
CA TYR A 143 16.07 -33.94 -38.93
C TYR A 143 16.11 -33.23 -40.27
N GLY A 144 15.51 -32.06 -40.39
CA GLY A 144 15.63 -31.30 -41.63
C GLY A 144 17.02 -30.70 -41.79
N VAL A 145 17.38 -29.76 -40.89
CA VAL A 145 18.73 -29.16 -40.86
C VAL A 145 19.24 -29.16 -39.40
N THR A 146 20.42 -29.68 -39.18
CA THR A 146 21.11 -29.68 -37.88
C THR A 146 22.37 -28.83 -37.96
N MET A 147 22.64 -28.01 -36.93
CA MET A 147 23.78 -27.10 -36.87
C MET A 147 24.55 -27.25 -35.54
N TYR A 148 25.86 -27.47 -35.64
CA TYR A 148 26.78 -27.50 -34.50
C TYR A 148 27.81 -26.38 -34.66
N GLY A 149 27.59 -25.23 -34.03
CA GLY A 149 28.49 -24.08 -34.10
C GLY A 149 28.65 -23.50 -35.50
N ALA A 150 27.62 -23.55 -36.33
CA ALA A 150 27.65 -23.17 -37.74
C ALA A 150 26.60 -22.08 -38.03
N ASN A 151 26.95 -21.20 -38.99
CA ASN A 151 26.16 -20.00 -39.28
C ASN A 151 25.82 -19.86 -40.77
N PRO A 152 25.07 -20.80 -41.38
CA PRO A 152 24.62 -20.67 -42.76
C PRO A 152 23.60 -19.53 -42.91
N ILE A 153 23.47 -19.00 -44.12
CA ILE A 153 22.38 -18.11 -44.52
C ILE A 153 21.31 -18.96 -45.22
N ILE A 154 20.08 -18.87 -44.77
CA ILE A 154 18.98 -19.70 -45.31
C ILE A 154 17.85 -18.75 -45.76
N HIS A 155 17.45 -18.91 -47.03
CA HIS A 155 16.33 -18.19 -47.61
C HIS A 155 15.31 -19.16 -48.20
N ASN A 156 14.03 -18.98 -47.80
CA ASN A 156 12.91 -19.76 -48.34
C ASN A 156 13.13 -21.28 -48.21
N LEU A 157 13.23 -21.74 -46.99
CA LEU A 157 13.34 -23.17 -46.64
C LEU A 157 11.97 -23.72 -46.25
N THR A 158 11.57 -24.79 -46.90
CA THR A 158 10.37 -25.56 -46.56
C THR A 158 10.79 -26.94 -46.03
N ILE A 159 10.31 -27.34 -44.88
CA ILE A 159 10.52 -28.65 -44.27
C ILE A 159 9.15 -29.29 -44.03
N LEU A 160 8.91 -30.42 -44.67
CA LEU A 160 7.67 -31.17 -44.57
C LEU A 160 7.90 -32.51 -43.88
N ASN A 161 7.03 -32.82 -42.93
CA ASN A 161 6.98 -34.06 -42.17
C ASN A 161 8.33 -34.49 -41.53
N PRO A 162 9.06 -33.62 -40.84
CA PRO A 162 10.23 -34.09 -40.09
C PRO A 162 9.76 -34.95 -38.90
N ASP A 163 10.41 -36.10 -38.69
CA ASP A 163 9.99 -37.04 -37.65
C ASP A 163 10.34 -36.50 -36.23
N ARG A 164 11.48 -35.84 -36.10
CA ARG A 164 11.93 -35.29 -34.82
C ARG A 164 11.94 -33.77 -34.81
N VAL A 165 12.82 -33.16 -35.57
CA VAL A 165 13.06 -31.71 -35.51
C VAL A 165 13.22 -31.16 -36.93
N GLY A 166 12.52 -30.08 -37.23
CA GLY A 166 12.73 -29.39 -38.51
C GLY A 166 14.11 -28.75 -38.58
N ILE A 167 14.43 -27.82 -37.69
CA ILE A 167 15.78 -27.22 -37.57
C ILE A 167 16.28 -27.37 -36.15
N ASP A 168 17.49 -27.91 -35.96
CA ASP A 168 18.08 -28.14 -34.64
C ASP A 168 19.46 -27.47 -34.52
N MET A 169 19.64 -26.59 -33.53
CA MET A 169 20.83 -25.76 -33.35
C MET A 169 21.48 -25.99 -31.98
N PHE A 170 22.80 -26.20 -32.04
CA PHE A 170 23.64 -26.43 -30.87
C PHE A 170 24.95 -25.63 -30.93
N SER A 171 25.66 -25.59 -29.80
CA SER A 171 27.05 -25.13 -29.72
C SER A 171 27.25 -23.71 -30.25
N SER A 172 26.40 -22.77 -29.86
CA SER A 172 26.45 -21.35 -30.24
C SER A 172 26.32 -21.14 -31.77
N SER A 173 25.42 -21.88 -32.43
CA SER A 173 25.03 -21.60 -33.80
C SER A 173 24.26 -20.28 -33.92
N SER A 174 24.56 -19.49 -34.95
CA SER A 174 23.92 -18.18 -35.16
C SER A 174 23.57 -17.93 -36.62
N PRO A 175 22.74 -18.82 -37.26
CA PRO A 175 22.36 -18.68 -38.65
C PRO A 175 21.46 -17.47 -38.88
N LEU A 176 21.40 -17.00 -40.13
CA LEU A 176 20.40 -16.07 -40.62
C LEU A 176 19.36 -16.85 -41.43
N ILE A 177 18.11 -16.84 -40.97
CA ILE A 177 17.02 -17.63 -41.57
C ILE A 177 15.90 -16.65 -41.95
N TYR A 178 15.54 -16.68 -43.22
CA TYR A 178 14.47 -15.89 -43.81
C TYR A 178 13.45 -16.78 -44.51
N ASP A 179 12.18 -16.54 -44.33
CA ASP A 179 11.07 -17.22 -44.98
C ASP A 179 11.11 -18.77 -44.77
N LEU A 180 10.93 -19.17 -43.51
CA LEU A 180 10.94 -20.58 -43.12
C LEU A 180 9.52 -21.14 -43.05
N VAL A 181 9.28 -22.33 -43.57
CA VAL A 181 8.04 -23.09 -43.37
C VAL A 181 8.38 -24.48 -42.85
N ILE A 182 7.81 -24.85 -41.72
CA ILE A 182 7.89 -26.19 -41.15
C ILE A 182 6.49 -26.73 -40.88
N ASN A 183 6.16 -27.87 -41.48
CA ASN A 183 4.85 -28.46 -41.37
C ASN A 183 4.95 -29.92 -40.89
N GLN A 184 4.02 -30.33 -40.01
CA GLN A 184 3.80 -31.69 -39.52
C GLN A 184 5.04 -32.35 -38.88
N ALA A 185 5.73 -31.64 -37.97
CA ALA A 185 6.81 -32.28 -37.22
C ALA A 185 6.24 -33.33 -36.22
N GLY A 186 6.81 -34.55 -36.26
CA GLY A 186 6.48 -35.63 -35.34
C GLY A 186 5.42 -36.61 -35.83
N ARG A 187 5.62 -37.25 -36.95
CA ARG A 187 4.67 -38.25 -37.48
C ARG A 187 4.53 -39.51 -36.65
N VAL A 188 5.53 -39.88 -35.89
CA VAL A 188 5.51 -41.05 -35.04
C VAL A 188 5.30 -40.62 -33.59
N LEU A 189 4.27 -41.12 -32.93
CA LEU A 189 4.02 -40.84 -31.52
C LEU A 189 5.25 -41.20 -30.68
N PRO A 190 5.87 -40.24 -29.99
CA PRO A 190 7.06 -40.51 -29.21
C PRO A 190 6.75 -41.48 -28.08
N PHE A 191 7.77 -42.23 -27.68
CA PHE A 191 7.81 -42.90 -26.41
C PHE A 191 7.38 -41.89 -25.36
N GLN A 192 6.34 -42.20 -24.53
CA GLN A 192 5.66 -41.28 -23.64
C GLN A 192 6.60 -40.24 -23.01
N GLY A 193 6.44 -38.98 -23.41
CA GLY A 193 7.06 -37.81 -22.77
C GLY A 193 8.39 -37.32 -23.30
N ASP A 194 8.90 -37.84 -24.42
CA ASP A 194 10.11 -37.26 -25.01
C ASP A 194 9.79 -35.99 -25.83
N TRP A 195 10.05 -34.83 -25.23
CA TRP A 195 9.81 -33.52 -25.81
C TRP A 195 10.64 -33.24 -27.08
N ARG A 196 11.65 -34.03 -27.36
CA ARG A 196 12.53 -33.89 -28.53
C ARG A 196 11.93 -34.42 -29.83
N TYR A 197 10.72 -34.91 -29.79
CA TYR A 197 9.99 -35.34 -30.99
C TYR A 197 8.93 -34.33 -31.37
N GLY A 198 8.85 -34.01 -32.65
CA GLY A 198 7.83 -33.12 -33.16
C GLY A 198 8.10 -31.63 -32.95
N LEU A 199 9.37 -31.24 -32.85
CA LEU A 199 9.79 -29.87 -32.79
C LEU A 199 9.90 -29.22 -34.18
N GLY A 200 9.37 -28.01 -34.33
CA GLY A 200 9.66 -27.23 -35.54
C GLY A 200 11.08 -26.69 -35.51
N LEU A 201 11.39 -25.79 -34.61
CA LEU A 201 12.67 -25.12 -34.45
C LEU A 201 13.20 -25.32 -33.01
N SER A 202 14.38 -25.88 -32.87
CA SER A 202 15.09 -26.07 -31.61
C SER A 202 16.35 -25.20 -31.57
N ILE A 203 16.46 -24.33 -30.58
CA ILE A 203 17.57 -23.39 -30.38
C ILE A 203 18.20 -23.69 -29.03
N GLY A 204 19.35 -24.38 -29.02
CA GLY A 204 19.96 -24.84 -27.77
C GLY A 204 21.42 -24.48 -27.62
N SER A 205 21.94 -24.69 -26.39
CA SER A 205 23.37 -24.61 -26.09
C SER A 205 24.02 -23.27 -26.49
N GLY A 206 23.41 -22.14 -26.11
CA GLY A 206 23.93 -20.80 -26.37
C GLY A 206 23.79 -20.31 -27.81
N SER A 207 22.94 -20.93 -28.64
CA SER A 207 22.68 -20.50 -30.01
C SER A 207 21.86 -19.19 -30.05
N THR A 208 22.20 -18.33 -31.05
CA THR A 208 21.58 -16.99 -31.17
C THR A 208 21.21 -16.65 -32.62
N PRO A 209 20.27 -17.36 -33.25
CA PRO A 209 19.88 -17.12 -34.65
C PRO A 209 19.14 -15.79 -34.83
N LEU A 210 19.15 -15.29 -36.07
CA LEU A 210 18.12 -14.38 -36.56
C LEU A 210 17.13 -15.19 -37.40
N VAL A 211 15.86 -15.20 -37.02
CA VAL A 211 14.78 -15.81 -37.81
C VAL A 211 13.78 -14.71 -38.17
N ASP A 212 13.57 -14.45 -39.43
CA ASP A 212 12.64 -13.45 -39.94
C ASP A 212 11.67 -14.08 -40.95
N GLY A 213 10.41 -14.14 -40.56
CA GLY A 213 9.37 -14.81 -41.32
C GLY A 213 9.43 -16.34 -41.15
N ALA A 214 8.59 -16.88 -40.25
CA ALA A 214 8.47 -18.33 -40.15
C ALA A 214 7.01 -18.76 -39.91
N ILE A 215 6.64 -19.88 -40.54
CA ILE A 215 5.33 -20.53 -40.44
C ILE A 215 5.50 -21.94 -39.89
N PHE A 216 4.83 -22.25 -38.79
CA PHE A 216 4.84 -23.57 -38.20
C PHE A 216 3.41 -24.10 -38.12
N THR A 217 3.16 -25.30 -38.62
CA THR A 217 1.82 -25.89 -38.61
C THR A 217 1.83 -27.37 -38.25
N ASP A 218 0.81 -27.79 -37.50
CA ASP A 218 0.53 -29.21 -37.22
C ASP A 218 1.67 -29.95 -36.48
N HIS A 219 2.29 -29.31 -35.47
CA HIS A 219 3.37 -29.95 -34.69
C HIS A 219 2.83 -30.72 -33.49
N LEU A 220 3.47 -31.86 -33.16
CA LEU A 220 3.07 -32.71 -32.04
C LEU A 220 3.55 -32.22 -30.68
N THR A 221 4.62 -31.41 -30.62
CA THR A 221 5.10 -30.89 -29.33
C THR A 221 5.28 -29.40 -29.35
N ARG A 222 6.34 -28.83 -29.88
CA ARG A 222 6.62 -27.40 -29.83
C ARG A 222 6.93 -26.87 -31.23
N ALA A 223 6.33 -25.75 -31.60
CA ALA A 223 6.74 -25.11 -32.86
C ALA A 223 8.15 -24.51 -32.69
N ILE A 224 8.42 -23.83 -31.60
CA ILE A 224 9.74 -23.30 -31.24
C ILE A 224 10.12 -23.74 -29.84
N ASN A 225 11.34 -24.22 -29.68
CA ASN A 225 11.93 -24.61 -28.41
C ASN A 225 13.29 -23.92 -28.22
N ILE A 226 13.44 -23.09 -27.19
CA ILE A 226 14.65 -22.30 -26.90
C ILE A 226 15.13 -22.67 -25.49
N TRP A 227 16.39 -23.17 -25.40
CA TRP A 227 16.88 -23.71 -24.11
C TRP A 227 18.39 -23.56 -23.95
N GLY A 228 18.84 -23.74 -22.69
CA GLY A 228 20.27 -23.85 -22.38
C GLY A 228 21.08 -22.57 -22.64
N GLY A 229 20.61 -21.43 -22.14
CA GLY A 229 21.27 -20.12 -22.27
C GLY A 229 21.24 -19.53 -23.67
N SER A 230 20.31 -19.98 -24.49
CA SER A 230 20.18 -19.55 -25.90
C SER A 230 19.42 -18.23 -25.99
N GLY A 231 19.44 -17.60 -27.16
CA GLY A 231 18.78 -16.33 -27.41
C GLY A 231 18.47 -16.15 -28.90
N GLY A 232 18.77 -14.95 -29.39
CA GLY A 232 18.55 -14.55 -30.77
C GLY A 232 17.33 -13.71 -30.97
N VAL A 233 17.11 -13.27 -32.20
CA VAL A 233 15.98 -12.47 -32.63
C VAL A 233 15.08 -13.27 -33.55
N LEU A 234 13.83 -13.47 -33.14
CA LEU A 234 12.84 -14.20 -33.92
C LEU A 234 11.66 -13.25 -34.17
N ARG A 235 11.32 -13.01 -35.41
CA ARG A 235 10.27 -12.07 -35.77
C ARG A 235 9.39 -12.53 -36.94
N ASN A 236 8.17 -12.01 -36.99
CA ASN A 236 7.18 -12.32 -38.03
C ASN A 236 6.83 -13.81 -38.03
N LEU A 237 6.41 -14.34 -36.91
CA LEU A 237 6.22 -15.78 -36.70
C LEU A 237 4.72 -16.12 -36.66
N VAL A 238 4.32 -17.13 -37.35
CA VAL A 238 2.94 -17.66 -37.37
C VAL A 238 2.98 -19.16 -37.02
N MET A 239 2.17 -19.53 -36.02
CA MET A 239 2.09 -20.91 -35.53
C MET A 239 0.62 -21.32 -35.43
N SER A 240 0.31 -22.55 -35.87
CA SER A 240 -1.05 -23.06 -35.75
C SER A 240 -1.10 -24.59 -35.59
N ASN A 241 -2.13 -25.07 -34.85
CA ASN A 241 -2.38 -26.49 -34.59
C ASN A 241 -1.21 -27.18 -33.88
N ILE A 242 -0.73 -26.63 -32.79
CA ILE A 242 0.36 -27.21 -32.01
C ILE A 242 -0.25 -27.98 -30.84
N SER A 243 -0.54 -29.26 -31.05
CA SER A 243 -1.18 -30.09 -30.04
C SER A 243 -0.62 -31.50 -30.02
N GLY A 244 -0.30 -32.01 -28.85
CA GLY A 244 0.38 -33.28 -28.67
C GLY A 244 -0.40 -34.33 -27.91
N SER A 245 0.24 -35.47 -27.75
CA SER A 245 -0.28 -36.54 -26.92
C SER A 245 -0.20 -36.29 -25.43
N SER A 246 0.47 -35.20 -24.99
CA SER A 246 0.64 -34.80 -23.61
C SER A 246 0.58 -33.28 -23.47
N TRP A 247 -0.45 -32.79 -22.79
CA TRP A 247 -0.64 -31.37 -22.52
C TRP A 247 0.58 -30.69 -21.83
N ALA A 248 1.38 -31.47 -21.09
CA ALA A 248 2.52 -30.95 -20.35
C ALA A 248 3.72 -30.48 -21.20
N ILE A 249 3.76 -30.81 -22.48
CA ILE A 249 4.92 -30.57 -23.32
C ILE A 249 4.64 -29.83 -24.63
N SER A 250 3.38 -29.65 -25.00
CA SER A 250 3.00 -29.04 -26.29
C SER A 250 2.79 -27.53 -26.14
N ALA A 251 3.50 -26.74 -26.94
CA ALA A 251 3.40 -25.28 -26.93
C ALA A 251 3.74 -24.68 -28.31
N GLY A 252 3.17 -23.52 -28.61
CA GLY A 252 3.63 -22.70 -29.71
C GLY A 252 5.10 -22.33 -29.54
N VAL A 253 5.41 -21.63 -28.46
CA VAL A 253 6.77 -21.26 -28.05
C VAL A 253 7.06 -21.80 -26.65
N TRP A 254 8.23 -22.40 -26.48
CA TRP A 254 8.77 -22.83 -25.21
C TRP A 254 10.16 -22.26 -25.00
N VAL A 255 10.33 -21.48 -23.96
CA VAL A 255 11.62 -20.89 -23.57
C VAL A 255 12.00 -21.44 -22.19
N GLU A 256 13.20 -21.97 -22.07
CA GLU A 256 13.73 -22.55 -20.85
C GLU A 256 15.13 -22.00 -20.58
N ASP A 257 15.35 -21.32 -19.42
CA ASP A 257 16.64 -20.73 -19.04
C ASP A 257 17.35 -19.96 -20.18
N SER A 258 16.62 -19.14 -20.91
CA SER A 258 17.08 -18.52 -22.16
C SER A 258 16.53 -17.10 -22.31
N GLN A 259 17.19 -16.27 -23.14
CA GLN A 259 16.89 -14.85 -23.29
C GLN A 259 16.67 -14.42 -24.77
N PRO A 260 15.67 -14.97 -25.45
CA PRO A 260 15.34 -14.55 -26.79
C PRO A 260 14.57 -13.24 -26.84
N LEU A 261 14.62 -12.58 -28.01
CA LEU A 261 13.72 -11.50 -28.39
C LEU A 261 12.76 -12.00 -29.49
N LEU A 262 11.45 -12.05 -29.16
CA LEU A 262 10.39 -12.45 -30.08
C LEU A 262 9.51 -11.24 -30.41
N LEU A 263 9.35 -10.96 -31.71
CA LEU A 263 8.65 -9.82 -32.23
C LEU A 263 7.56 -10.23 -33.22
N ASN A 264 6.36 -9.68 -33.12
CA ASN A 264 5.28 -9.98 -34.07
C ASN A 264 4.99 -11.48 -34.18
N LEU A 265 4.53 -12.06 -33.07
CA LEU A 265 4.26 -13.50 -32.94
C LEU A 265 2.76 -13.74 -32.94
N SER A 266 2.31 -14.70 -33.75
CA SER A 266 0.93 -15.20 -33.74
C SER A 266 0.92 -16.71 -33.46
N VAL A 267 0.20 -17.13 -32.41
CA VAL A 267 -0.02 -18.56 -32.09
C VAL A 267 -1.54 -18.80 -32.06
N ASP A 268 -2.00 -19.73 -32.86
CA ASP A 268 -3.40 -20.13 -32.94
C ASP A 268 -3.58 -21.63 -32.74
N ARG A 269 -4.53 -22.03 -31.90
CA ARG A 269 -4.88 -23.45 -31.64
C ARG A 269 -3.67 -24.27 -31.19
N SER A 270 -3.19 -24.01 -30.02
CA SER A 270 -2.11 -24.77 -29.35
C SER A 270 -2.61 -25.31 -28.00
N ASP A 271 -1.91 -26.33 -27.48
CA ASP A 271 -2.14 -26.78 -26.11
C ASP A 271 -1.78 -25.65 -25.13
N HIS A 272 -0.57 -25.11 -25.24
CA HIS A 272 -0.13 -23.86 -24.62
C HIS A 272 0.36 -22.89 -25.71
N GLY A 273 0.06 -21.60 -25.57
CA GLY A 273 0.54 -20.61 -26.55
C GLY A 273 2.02 -20.33 -26.36
N ILE A 274 2.40 -19.67 -25.28
CA ILE A 274 3.78 -19.32 -24.91
C ILE A 274 4.07 -19.88 -23.52
N VAL A 275 5.17 -20.58 -23.36
CA VAL A 275 5.68 -21.10 -22.08
C VAL A 275 7.07 -20.55 -21.83
N VAL A 276 7.27 -19.90 -20.71
CA VAL A 276 8.58 -19.46 -20.21
C VAL A 276 8.85 -20.15 -18.88
N ARG A 277 9.91 -20.97 -18.83
CA ARG A 277 10.27 -21.71 -17.61
C ARG A 277 11.67 -21.37 -17.17
N HIS A 278 11.84 -21.27 -15.89
CA HIS A 278 13.13 -21.13 -15.25
C HIS A 278 13.40 -22.35 -14.36
N ILE A 279 14.44 -23.12 -14.68
CA ILE A 279 14.78 -24.37 -13.96
C ILE A 279 16.03 -24.18 -13.11
N ASP A 280 17.03 -23.45 -13.61
CA ASP A 280 18.35 -23.31 -13.00
C ASP A 280 18.54 -21.94 -12.35
N ASP A 281 18.91 -21.91 -11.07
CA ASP A 281 19.17 -20.67 -10.31
C ASP A 281 20.49 -19.97 -10.71
N SER A 282 21.20 -20.46 -11.72
CA SER A 282 22.56 -20.02 -12.06
C SER A 282 22.68 -18.75 -12.90
N GLY A 283 21.58 -18.13 -13.34
CA GLY A 283 21.66 -16.93 -14.17
C GLY A 283 20.34 -16.20 -14.40
N TYR A 284 20.42 -14.87 -14.56
CA TYR A 284 19.29 -14.02 -14.93
C TYR A 284 18.99 -14.24 -16.42
N THR A 285 17.90 -14.92 -16.71
CA THR A 285 17.41 -15.07 -18.08
C THR A 285 16.07 -14.37 -18.20
N ARG A 286 15.95 -13.41 -19.10
CA ARG A 286 14.72 -12.68 -19.38
C ARG A 286 14.36 -12.83 -20.85
N ALA A 287 13.27 -13.52 -21.13
CA ALA A 287 12.70 -13.60 -22.46
C ALA A 287 11.85 -12.37 -22.76
N VAL A 288 12.01 -11.77 -23.93
CA VAL A 288 11.29 -10.55 -24.31
C VAL A 288 10.35 -10.85 -25.48
N PHE A 289 9.07 -10.46 -25.31
CA PHE A 289 8.01 -10.66 -26.29
C PHE A 289 7.34 -9.32 -26.60
N ARG A 290 7.24 -8.96 -27.87
CA ARG A 290 6.56 -7.73 -28.31
C ARG A 290 5.60 -8.03 -29.46
N ASP A 291 4.43 -7.38 -29.42
CA ASP A 291 3.39 -7.51 -30.44
C ASP A 291 2.95 -8.96 -30.66
N CYS A 292 2.57 -9.65 -29.58
CA CYS A 292 2.24 -11.05 -29.58
C CYS A 292 0.73 -11.27 -29.51
N THR A 293 0.23 -12.19 -30.33
CA THR A 293 -1.16 -12.65 -30.28
C THR A 293 -1.19 -14.16 -30.04
N VAL A 294 -1.91 -14.58 -29.02
CA VAL A 294 -2.17 -15.98 -28.70
C VAL A 294 -3.67 -16.21 -28.72
N SER A 295 -4.12 -17.16 -29.53
CA SER A 295 -5.55 -17.44 -29.66
C SER A 295 -5.85 -18.93 -29.56
N ASN A 296 -7.04 -19.23 -29.00
CA ASN A 296 -7.61 -20.58 -28.97
C ASN A 296 -6.70 -21.65 -28.34
N SER A 297 -5.92 -21.26 -27.33
CA SER A 297 -5.09 -22.22 -26.59
C SER A 297 -5.99 -23.11 -25.72
N MET A 298 -5.71 -24.42 -25.70
CA MET A 298 -6.54 -25.38 -24.99
C MET A 298 -6.44 -25.27 -23.47
N TYR A 299 -5.24 -24.98 -22.97
CA TYR A 299 -4.96 -24.93 -21.52
C TYR A 299 -4.54 -23.53 -21.06
N ARG A 300 -3.43 -22.98 -21.55
CA ARG A 300 -2.92 -21.65 -21.18
C ARG A 300 -2.52 -20.87 -22.43
N GLY A 301 -2.87 -19.61 -22.47
CA GLY A 301 -2.35 -18.71 -23.49
C GLY A 301 -0.87 -18.42 -23.24
N VAL A 302 -0.54 -17.93 -22.06
CA VAL A 302 0.83 -17.67 -21.60
C VAL A 302 1.04 -18.34 -20.24
N TYR A 303 2.17 -19.02 -20.09
CA TYR A 303 2.58 -19.64 -18.83
C TYR A 303 4.01 -19.24 -18.49
N VAL A 304 4.18 -18.55 -17.37
CA VAL A 304 5.49 -18.18 -16.82
C VAL A 304 5.68 -18.94 -15.51
N ASP A 305 6.72 -19.76 -15.41
CA ASP A 305 6.88 -20.73 -14.32
C ASP A 305 8.32 -20.85 -13.84
N LYS A 306 8.50 -21.03 -12.53
CA LYS A 306 9.76 -21.46 -11.93
C LYS A 306 9.58 -22.82 -11.28
N GLU A 307 10.35 -23.82 -11.73
CA GLU A 307 10.17 -25.21 -11.30
C GLU A 307 10.55 -25.43 -9.82
N ASN A 308 11.49 -24.66 -9.27
CA ASN A 308 12.02 -24.88 -7.92
C ASN A 308 11.51 -23.80 -6.94
N HIS A 309 10.45 -24.09 -6.19
CA HIS A 309 9.81 -23.19 -5.23
C HIS A 309 10.65 -22.84 -3.97
N SER A 310 11.88 -23.38 -3.83
CA SER A 310 12.64 -23.27 -2.58
C SER A 310 13.39 -21.96 -2.37
N ASN A 311 13.58 -21.15 -3.40
CA ASN A 311 14.22 -19.85 -3.32
C ASN A 311 13.37 -18.81 -4.06
N TYR A 312 12.60 -18.04 -3.30
CA TYR A 312 11.91 -16.85 -3.78
C TYR A 312 12.95 -15.78 -4.10
N THR A 313 13.35 -15.69 -5.33
CA THR A 313 14.22 -14.62 -5.80
C THR A 313 13.40 -13.73 -6.72
N ASN A 314 13.38 -12.43 -6.44
CA ASN A 314 12.66 -11.41 -7.19
C ASN A 314 13.28 -11.25 -8.58
N TYR A 315 12.88 -12.08 -9.55
CA TYR A 315 13.39 -12.05 -10.93
C TYR A 315 12.25 -11.97 -11.92
N GLU A 316 12.31 -11.00 -12.80
CA GLU A 316 11.52 -11.01 -14.02
C GLU A 316 12.11 -12.04 -14.98
N THR A 317 11.36 -13.10 -15.27
CA THR A 317 11.76 -14.14 -16.23
C THR A 317 11.25 -13.87 -17.64
N ALA A 318 10.21 -13.04 -17.77
CA ALA A 318 9.59 -12.67 -19.03
C ALA A 318 9.13 -11.22 -19.06
N ASP A 319 9.19 -10.63 -20.24
CA ASP A 319 8.70 -9.29 -20.55
C ASP A 319 7.78 -9.35 -21.76
N PHE A 320 6.53 -8.91 -21.57
CA PHE A 320 5.51 -8.88 -22.61
C PHE A 320 5.03 -7.44 -22.84
N THR A 321 5.15 -6.96 -24.07
CA THR A 321 4.60 -5.67 -24.47
C THR A 321 3.62 -5.89 -25.64
N ASN A 322 2.43 -5.28 -25.58
CA ASN A 322 1.36 -5.43 -26.56
C ASN A 322 0.96 -6.91 -26.77
N LEU A 323 0.60 -7.58 -25.68
CA LEU A 323 0.16 -8.96 -25.71
C LEU A 323 -1.37 -9.05 -25.82
N THR A 324 -1.86 -9.88 -26.73
CA THR A 324 -3.27 -10.26 -26.82
C THR A 324 -3.44 -11.76 -26.64
N VAL A 325 -4.28 -12.17 -25.67
CA VAL A 325 -4.64 -13.58 -25.43
C VAL A 325 -6.14 -13.74 -25.55
N ARG A 326 -6.61 -14.62 -26.44
CA ARG A 326 -8.04 -14.80 -26.73
C ARG A 326 -8.47 -16.26 -26.76
N GLY A 327 -9.71 -16.53 -26.31
CA GLY A 327 -10.33 -17.85 -26.49
C GLY A 327 -9.60 -19.00 -25.82
N THR A 328 -8.94 -18.75 -24.69
CA THR A 328 -8.21 -19.81 -23.96
C THR A 328 -9.19 -20.71 -23.21
N GLY A 329 -8.91 -22.02 -23.15
CA GLY A 329 -9.69 -23.00 -22.39
C GLY A 329 -10.82 -23.65 -23.19
N GLY A 330 -10.64 -23.96 -24.47
CA GLY A 330 -11.67 -24.55 -25.34
C GLY A 330 -12.26 -25.87 -24.83
N GLU A 331 -13.34 -26.37 -25.48
CA GLU A 331 -14.24 -27.46 -25.05
C GLU A 331 -13.60 -28.81 -24.65
N GLY A 332 -12.29 -28.96 -24.76
CA GLY A 332 -11.57 -30.20 -24.41
C GLY A 332 -10.82 -30.18 -23.09
N ALA A 333 -10.69 -29.05 -22.40
CA ALA A 333 -9.82 -28.84 -21.24
C ALA A 333 -10.36 -29.42 -19.90
N LYS A 334 -11.20 -30.44 -19.93
CA LYS A 334 -11.82 -31.04 -18.73
C LYS A 334 -10.91 -32.04 -18.03
N THR A 335 -9.84 -31.57 -17.42
CA THR A 335 -9.24 -32.29 -16.29
C THR A 335 -9.65 -31.59 -15.00
N PRO A 336 -10.43 -32.22 -14.11
CA PRO A 336 -11.14 -31.54 -13.03
C PRO A 336 -10.28 -31.00 -11.89
N ASN A 337 -8.98 -31.01 -11.96
CA ASN A 337 -8.11 -30.66 -10.83
C ASN A 337 -6.95 -29.69 -11.16
N ILE A 338 -6.89 -29.11 -12.34
CA ILE A 338 -5.81 -28.18 -12.68
C ILE A 338 -6.42 -26.84 -13.09
N ALA A 339 -6.09 -25.81 -12.32
CA ALA A 339 -6.47 -24.46 -12.61
C ALA A 339 -5.68 -23.95 -13.83
N PHE A 340 -6.38 -23.68 -14.92
CA PHE A 340 -5.81 -23.04 -16.09
C PHE A 340 -6.21 -21.57 -16.14
N ALA A 341 -5.38 -20.74 -16.73
CA ALA A 341 -5.65 -19.33 -16.97
C ALA A 341 -5.18 -18.91 -18.37
N ALA A 342 -5.75 -17.86 -18.91
CA ALA A 342 -5.25 -17.31 -20.15
C ALA A 342 -3.79 -16.85 -19.98
N ILE A 343 -3.49 -16.15 -18.88
CA ILE A 343 -2.12 -15.84 -18.45
C ILE A 343 -1.94 -16.43 -17.05
N ASP A 344 -0.90 -17.22 -16.87
CA ASP A 344 -0.61 -17.96 -15.65
C ASP A 344 0.85 -17.69 -15.22
N VAL A 345 1.06 -16.98 -14.12
CA VAL A 345 2.38 -16.69 -13.54
C VAL A 345 2.51 -17.47 -12.25
N ASN A 346 3.47 -18.39 -12.20
CA ASN A 346 3.67 -19.30 -11.09
C ASN A 346 5.10 -19.24 -10.55
N SER A 347 5.24 -18.89 -9.27
CA SER A 347 6.50 -18.93 -8.49
C SER A 347 7.65 -18.08 -9.07
N THR A 348 7.33 -17.04 -9.82
CA THR A 348 8.30 -16.14 -10.47
C THR A 348 7.66 -14.79 -10.76
N GLY A 349 8.42 -13.85 -11.32
CA GLY A 349 7.94 -12.57 -11.80
C GLY A 349 7.93 -12.42 -13.31
N ALA A 350 7.06 -11.56 -13.79
CA ALA A 350 6.97 -11.20 -15.20
C ALA A 350 6.42 -9.78 -15.37
N TRP A 351 6.88 -9.09 -16.41
CA TRP A 351 6.42 -7.78 -16.79
C TRP A 351 5.42 -7.86 -17.93
N PHE A 352 4.27 -7.20 -17.77
CA PHE A 352 3.25 -7.11 -18.80
C PHE A 352 2.86 -5.65 -19.02
N GLU A 353 2.91 -5.19 -20.23
CA GLU A 353 2.51 -3.86 -20.64
C GLU A 353 1.54 -3.91 -21.83
N ASN A 354 0.41 -3.16 -21.74
CA ASN A 354 -0.62 -3.14 -22.77
C ASN A 354 -1.13 -4.55 -23.11
N THR A 355 -1.69 -5.25 -22.13
CA THR A 355 -2.11 -6.64 -22.29
C THR A 355 -3.63 -6.74 -22.34
N LEU A 356 -4.13 -7.49 -23.32
CA LEU A 356 -5.54 -7.85 -23.47
C LEU A 356 -5.75 -9.34 -23.29
N VAL A 357 -6.62 -9.71 -22.36
CA VAL A 357 -7.19 -11.06 -22.22
C VAL A 357 -8.67 -11.00 -22.57
N ASP A 358 -9.12 -11.79 -23.54
CA ASP A 358 -10.46 -11.70 -24.06
C ASP A 358 -11.07 -13.09 -24.29
N ASN A 359 -12.30 -13.30 -23.80
CA ASN A 359 -13.08 -14.52 -24.00
C ASN A 359 -12.34 -15.81 -23.58
N SER A 360 -11.85 -15.84 -22.34
CA SER A 360 -11.25 -17.05 -21.76
C SER A 360 -12.32 -17.87 -21.01
N THR A 361 -12.44 -19.16 -21.34
CA THR A 361 -13.35 -20.08 -20.60
C THR A 361 -12.72 -20.59 -19.29
N SER A 362 -11.58 -20.06 -18.90
CA SER A 362 -10.90 -20.25 -17.62
C SER A 362 -10.62 -18.89 -16.98
N THR A 363 -9.92 -18.87 -15.85
CA THR A 363 -9.43 -17.62 -15.27
C THR A 363 -8.73 -16.76 -16.31
N GLY A 364 -9.01 -15.45 -16.34
CA GLY A 364 -8.33 -14.56 -17.26
C GLY A 364 -6.83 -14.48 -16.96
N VAL A 365 -6.47 -14.03 -15.76
CA VAL A 365 -5.07 -14.01 -15.27
C VAL A 365 -5.00 -14.69 -13.92
N ARG A 366 -4.02 -15.56 -13.71
CA ARG A 366 -3.74 -16.20 -12.43
C ARG A 366 -2.31 -15.89 -11.98
N LEU A 367 -2.18 -15.42 -10.75
CA LEU A 367 -0.92 -15.29 -10.04
C LEU A 367 -0.91 -16.29 -8.87
N TYR A 368 0.08 -17.17 -8.87
CA TYR A 368 0.24 -18.17 -7.82
C TYR A 368 1.69 -18.20 -7.34
N TYR A 369 1.94 -17.83 -6.07
CA TYR A 369 3.30 -17.58 -5.56
C TYR A 369 4.12 -16.59 -6.44
N ALA A 370 3.48 -15.70 -7.16
CA ALA A 370 4.17 -14.68 -7.96
C ALA A 370 4.96 -13.73 -7.04
N ASP A 371 6.04 -13.17 -7.55
CA ASP A 371 6.90 -12.29 -6.76
C ASP A 371 6.68 -10.80 -7.07
N SER A 372 7.35 -9.92 -6.33
CA SER A 372 7.24 -8.45 -6.46
C SER A 372 7.74 -7.88 -7.79
N SER A 373 8.44 -8.67 -8.59
CA SER A 373 8.81 -8.27 -9.94
C SER A 373 7.67 -8.45 -10.95
N THR A 374 6.55 -9.06 -10.52
CA THR A 374 5.36 -9.17 -11.36
C THR A 374 4.65 -7.82 -11.43
N THR A 375 4.60 -7.27 -12.63
CA THR A 375 3.97 -5.98 -12.88
C THR A 375 3.08 -6.05 -14.11
N PHE A 376 1.87 -5.50 -13.97
CA PHE A 376 0.96 -5.29 -15.09
C PHE A 376 0.69 -3.80 -15.24
N ARG A 377 0.92 -3.28 -16.46
CA ARG A 377 0.52 -1.93 -16.86
C ARG A 377 -0.48 -1.99 -18.00
N ASN A 378 -1.60 -1.32 -17.84
CA ASN A 378 -2.70 -1.33 -18.82
C ASN A 378 -3.15 -2.77 -19.16
N LEU A 379 -3.63 -3.51 -18.16
CA LEU A 379 -4.20 -4.84 -18.33
C LEU A 379 -5.71 -4.73 -18.51
N THR A 380 -6.23 -5.31 -19.58
CA THR A 380 -7.67 -5.47 -19.80
C THR A 380 -8.06 -6.94 -19.83
N ILE A 381 -9.04 -7.34 -19.02
CA ILE A 381 -9.59 -8.71 -18.99
C ILE A 381 -11.08 -8.63 -19.25
N ARG A 382 -11.55 -9.34 -20.29
CA ARG A 382 -12.96 -9.38 -20.68
C ARG A 382 -13.47 -10.80 -20.84
N ASP A 383 -14.72 -11.01 -20.42
CA ASP A 383 -15.48 -12.23 -20.66
C ASP A 383 -14.68 -13.51 -20.27
N SER A 384 -14.15 -13.52 -19.06
CA SER A 384 -13.31 -14.61 -18.55
C SER A 384 -13.95 -15.34 -17.38
N GLY A 385 -13.52 -16.58 -17.13
CA GLY A 385 -13.89 -17.37 -15.97
C GLY A 385 -14.60 -18.69 -16.30
N ASP A 386 -14.46 -19.68 -15.41
CA ASP A 386 -15.15 -20.99 -15.51
C ASP A 386 -16.35 -21.04 -14.55
N PRO A 387 -17.58 -21.23 -15.03
CA PRO A 387 -18.77 -21.27 -14.18
C PRO A 387 -18.77 -22.42 -13.15
N GLY A 388 -17.84 -23.35 -13.23
CA GLY A 388 -17.87 -24.59 -12.44
C GLY A 388 -17.12 -24.57 -11.10
N GLN A 389 -16.21 -23.65 -10.82
CA GLN A 389 -15.19 -23.89 -9.78
C GLN A 389 -14.64 -22.62 -9.09
N GLY A 390 -14.97 -22.35 -7.82
CA GLY A 390 -14.25 -21.52 -6.85
C GLY A 390 -13.44 -20.29 -7.39
N PRO A 391 -12.18 -20.11 -7.03
CA PRO A 391 -11.38 -18.95 -7.49
C PRO A 391 -11.14 -18.90 -9.00
N HIS A 392 -11.39 -19.97 -9.72
CA HIS A 392 -11.20 -20.06 -11.17
C HIS A 392 -12.30 -19.38 -12.00
N LYS A 393 -13.35 -18.87 -11.35
CA LYS A 393 -14.37 -18.05 -11.99
C LYS A 393 -13.95 -16.59 -12.22
N ALA A 394 -12.89 -16.14 -11.55
CA ALA A 394 -12.51 -14.75 -11.55
C ALA A 394 -11.84 -14.32 -12.87
N GLY A 395 -11.99 -13.05 -13.21
CA GLY A 395 -11.17 -12.43 -14.25
C GLY A 395 -9.68 -12.46 -13.86
N LEU A 396 -9.36 -12.04 -12.63
CA LEU A 396 -8.03 -12.10 -12.04
C LEU A 396 -8.07 -12.89 -10.72
N ALA A 397 -7.25 -13.93 -10.61
CA ALA A 397 -7.06 -14.70 -9.39
C ALA A 397 -5.64 -14.52 -8.85
N ILE A 398 -5.51 -14.06 -7.60
CA ILE A 398 -4.24 -13.81 -6.92
C ILE A 398 -4.19 -14.70 -5.67
N THR A 399 -3.23 -15.62 -5.59
CA THR A 399 -3.26 -16.61 -4.52
C THR A 399 -1.87 -16.94 -3.97
N TRP A 400 -1.78 -17.06 -2.64
CA TRP A 400 -0.59 -17.53 -1.93
C TRP A 400 0.65 -16.65 -2.13
N ILE A 401 0.52 -15.32 -1.97
CA ILE A 401 1.62 -14.36 -2.09
C ILE A 401 1.88 -13.72 -0.73
N PHE A 402 2.99 -14.04 -0.06
CA PHE A 402 3.21 -13.67 1.34
C PHE A 402 4.34 -12.68 1.60
N THR A 403 5.24 -12.46 0.67
CA THR A 403 6.48 -11.70 0.93
C THR A 403 6.80 -10.66 -0.12
N SER A 404 5.97 -10.54 -1.13
CA SER A 404 6.26 -9.71 -2.29
C SER A 404 4.96 -9.33 -2.98
N ALA A 405 4.71 -8.05 -3.13
CA ALA A 405 3.47 -7.52 -3.68
C ALA A 405 3.58 -7.31 -5.20
N PRO A 406 2.93 -8.12 -6.04
CA PRO A 406 2.71 -7.78 -7.45
C PRO A 406 2.00 -6.43 -7.59
N VAL A 407 2.28 -5.72 -8.70
CA VAL A 407 1.77 -4.39 -8.96
C VAL A 407 0.86 -4.39 -10.19
N PHE A 408 -0.30 -3.77 -10.05
CA PHE A 408 -1.24 -3.50 -11.14
C PHE A 408 -1.41 -1.99 -11.30
N ASP A 409 -1.08 -1.46 -12.48
CA ASP A 409 -1.20 -0.05 -12.81
C ASP A 409 -2.09 0.08 -14.07
N GLY A 410 -3.33 0.54 -13.89
CA GLY A 410 -4.34 0.55 -14.93
C GLY A 410 -4.87 -0.86 -15.26
N LEU A 411 -5.87 -1.32 -14.51
CA LEU A 411 -6.51 -2.63 -14.70
C LEU A 411 -8.00 -2.47 -15.00
N GLU A 412 -8.47 -2.99 -16.13
CA GLU A 412 -9.89 -3.11 -16.45
C GLU A 412 -10.31 -4.59 -16.44
N ILE A 413 -11.35 -4.94 -15.66
CA ILE A 413 -11.94 -6.29 -15.69
C ILE A 413 -13.45 -6.19 -15.87
N SER A 414 -13.95 -6.88 -16.88
CA SER A 414 -15.39 -6.88 -17.16
C SER A 414 -15.91 -8.23 -17.66
N GLY A 415 -17.17 -8.51 -17.40
CA GLY A 415 -17.86 -9.68 -17.92
C GLY A 415 -17.35 -11.02 -17.37
N SER A 416 -16.65 -11.02 -16.24
CA SER A 416 -16.20 -12.26 -15.60
C SER A 416 -17.39 -13.10 -15.14
N VAL A 417 -17.31 -14.41 -15.29
CA VAL A 417 -18.37 -15.35 -14.86
C VAL A 417 -18.51 -15.42 -13.33
N GLY A 418 -17.46 -15.08 -12.62
CA GLY A 418 -17.42 -14.93 -11.17
C GLY A 418 -17.04 -13.50 -10.76
N HIS A 419 -16.11 -13.39 -9.83
CA HIS A 419 -15.58 -12.12 -9.36
C HIS A 419 -14.73 -11.43 -10.45
N GLY A 420 -14.67 -10.10 -10.41
CA GLY A 420 -13.66 -9.39 -11.18
C GLY A 420 -12.26 -9.79 -10.70
N ILE A 421 -11.95 -9.53 -9.41
CA ILE A 421 -10.73 -10.00 -8.73
C ILE A 421 -11.12 -10.97 -7.61
N HIS A 422 -10.41 -12.09 -7.51
CA HIS A 422 -10.42 -12.98 -6.37
C HIS A 422 -9.00 -13.08 -5.79
N SER A 423 -8.80 -12.54 -4.60
CA SER A 423 -7.53 -12.59 -3.87
C SER A 423 -7.66 -13.50 -2.65
N TYR A 424 -6.76 -14.47 -2.53
CA TYR A 424 -6.73 -15.39 -1.40
C TYR A 424 -5.33 -15.54 -0.83
N LYS A 425 -5.14 -15.12 0.42
CA LYS A 425 -3.85 -15.17 1.13
C LYS A 425 -2.75 -14.52 0.30
N ALA A 426 -3.01 -13.32 -0.17
CA ALA A 426 -2.11 -12.64 -1.08
C ALA A 426 -1.89 -11.18 -0.68
N GLU A 427 -0.66 -10.73 -0.88
CA GLU A 427 -0.24 -9.34 -0.77
C GLU A 427 -0.04 -8.76 -2.17
N TRP A 428 -0.65 -7.61 -2.48
CA TRP A 428 -0.52 -6.96 -3.79
C TRP A 428 -0.90 -5.48 -3.75
N GLN A 429 -0.52 -4.74 -4.79
CA GLN A 429 -0.80 -3.32 -4.94
C GLN A 429 -1.51 -3.03 -6.25
N GLY A 430 -2.42 -2.06 -6.23
CA GLY A 430 -3.18 -1.66 -7.40
C GLY A 430 -3.44 -0.17 -7.48
N SER A 431 -3.38 0.38 -8.69
CA SER A 431 -3.80 1.73 -8.99
C SER A 431 -4.67 1.77 -10.24
N ASP A 432 -5.64 2.69 -10.26
CA ASP A 432 -6.53 2.89 -11.39
C ASP A 432 -7.25 1.60 -11.87
N LEU A 433 -7.86 0.86 -10.90
CA LEU A 433 -8.61 -0.35 -11.21
C LEU A 433 -10.05 -0.01 -11.61
N TYR A 434 -10.54 -0.58 -12.70
CA TYR A 434 -11.92 -0.48 -13.13
C TYR A 434 -12.55 -1.87 -13.28
N LEU A 435 -13.37 -2.26 -12.30
CA LEU A 435 -13.98 -3.59 -12.21
C LEU A 435 -15.48 -3.48 -12.40
N HIS A 436 -16.01 -3.96 -13.55
CA HIS A 436 -17.41 -3.72 -13.85
C HIS A 436 -18.12 -4.87 -14.59
N ASN A 437 -19.44 -4.93 -14.41
CA ASN A 437 -20.30 -5.92 -15.07
C ASN A 437 -19.87 -7.38 -14.84
N ASN A 438 -19.28 -7.70 -13.70
CA ASN A 438 -18.92 -9.07 -13.34
C ASN A 438 -20.13 -9.79 -12.71
N SER A 439 -20.22 -11.10 -12.89
CA SER A 439 -21.40 -11.88 -12.46
C SER A 439 -21.46 -12.17 -10.96
N GLU A 440 -20.37 -11.94 -10.24
CA GLU A 440 -20.29 -11.98 -8.77
C GLU A 440 -19.78 -10.63 -8.25
N ASN A 441 -18.91 -10.60 -7.22
CA ASN A 441 -18.37 -9.36 -6.67
C ASN A 441 -17.40 -8.68 -7.66
N GLY A 442 -17.34 -7.36 -7.60
CA GLY A 442 -16.28 -6.65 -8.31
C GLY A 442 -14.91 -7.11 -7.82
N MET A 443 -14.72 -7.16 -6.50
CA MET A 443 -13.51 -7.63 -5.83
C MET A 443 -13.87 -8.48 -4.60
N PHE A 444 -13.29 -9.66 -4.49
CA PHE A 444 -13.36 -10.53 -3.32
C PHE A 444 -11.98 -10.76 -2.74
N LEU A 445 -11.75 -10.28 -1.53
CA LEU A 445 -10.49 -10.37 -0.80
C LEU A 445 -10.66 -11.29 0.40
N ASP A 446 -9.90 -12.36 0.46
CA ASP A 446 -9.95 -13.36 1.51
C ASP A 446 -8.53 -13.56 2.09
N TYR A 447 -8.32 -13.28 3.38
CA TYR A 447 -7.02 -13.29 4.05
C TYR A 447 -5.92 -12.51 3.29
N SER A 448 -6.26 -11.41 2.67
CA SER A 448 -5.33 -10.68 1.81
C SER A 448 -4.95 -9.33 2.41
N SER A 449 -3.77 -8.83 2.04
CA SER A 449 -3.26 -7.50 2.36
C SER A 449 -3.08 -6.72 1.07
N VAL A 450 -3.78 -5.59 0.93
CA VAL A 450 -3.76 -4.85 -0.34
C VAL A 450 -3.64 -3.35 -0.14
N GLN A 451 -2.95 -2.70 -1.07
CA GLN A 451 -2.92 -1.25 -1.19
C GLN A 451 -3.50 -0.85 -2.54
N ILE A 452 -4.62 -0.13 -2.53
CA ILE A 452 -5.38 0.20 -3.74
C ILE A 452 -5.67 1.69 -3.76
N GLU A 453 -5.36 2.33 -4.88
CA GLU A 453 -5.59 3.75 -5.09
C GLU A 453 -6.40 4.01 -6.38
N GLY A 454 -7.29 5.02 -6.35
CA GLY A 454 -7.95 5.56 -7.55
C GLY A 454 -8.84 4.57 -8.30
N SER A 455 -9.59 3.70 -7.61
CA SER A 455 -10.30 2.58 -8.24
C SER A 455 -11.81 2.72 -8.26
N VAL A 456 -12.45 2.09 -9.26
CA VAL A 456 -13.91 2.11 -9.44
C VAL A 456 -14.44 0.68 -9.61
N LEU A 457 -15.43 0.32 -8.78
CA LEU A 457 -16.18 -0.95 -8.86
C LEU A 457 -17.64 -0.66 -9.22
N GLU A 458 -18.08 -1.06 -10.41
CA GLU A 458 -19.36 -0.63 -10.95
C GLU A 458 -20.18 -1.78 -11.57
N ASN A 459 -21.50 -1.77 -11.34
CA ASN A 459 -22.44 -2.70 -11.99
C ASN A 459 -22.08 -4.19 -11.83
N ASN A 460 -21.44 -4.59 -10.76
CA ASN A 460 -21.21 -6.00 -10.47
C ASN A 460 -22.48 -6.62 -9.86
N SER A 461 -22.76 -7.87 -10.20
CA SER A 461 -24.03 -8.50 -9.81
C SER A 461 -24.19 -8.65 -8.31
N LEU A 462 -23.10 -8.94 -7.60
CA LEU A 462 -23.05 -8.96 -6.14
C LEU A 462 -22.35 -7.71 -5.61
N SER A 463 -21.86 -7.75 -4.38
CA SER A 463 -21.16 -6.62 -3.74
C SER A 463 -20.05 -6.04 -4.63
N GLY A 464 -19.86 -4.73 -4.60
CA GLY A 464 -18.73 -4.14 -5.28
C GLY A 464 -17.42 -4.67 -4.69
N LEU A 465 -17.27 -4.56 -3.36
CA LEU A 465 -16.14 -5.08 -2.58
C LEU A 465 -16.64 -5.99 -1.48
N HIS A 466 -16.08 -7.19 -1.38
CA HIS A 466 -16.26 -8.10 -0.28
C HIS A 466 -14.92 -8.48 0.32
N MET A 467 -14.73 -8.18 1.59
CA MET A 467 -13.52 -8.51 2.36
C MET A 467 -13.84 -9.54 3.44
N LEU A 468 -13.05 -10.60 3.49
CA LEU A 468 -13.13 -11.63 4.50
C LEU A 468 -11.77 -11.83 5.17
N ASP A 469 -11.69 -11.61 6.50
CA ASP A 469 -10.48 -11.84 7.32
C ASP A 469 -9.20 -11.13 6.79
N ASN A 470 -9.31 -9.96 6.17
CA ASN A 470 -8.18 -9.23 5.61
C ASN A 470 -7.37 -8.50 6.69
N ILE A 471 -6.10 -8.29 6.41
CA ILE A 471 -5.12 -7.60 7.27
C ILE A 471 -4.37 -6.54 6.45
N ASP A 472 -3.92 -5.46 7.09
CA ASP A 472 -3.08 -4.41 6.50
C ASP A 472 -3.58 -3.93 5.12
N THR A 473 -4.88 -3.63 5.03
CA THR A 473 -5.51 -3.21 3.78
C THR A 473 -5.74 -1.71 3.77
N GLN A 474 -5.30 -1.05 2.71
CA GLN A 474 -5.48 0.37 2.50
C GLN A 474 -6.18 0.66 1.18
N LEU A 475 -7.30 1.38 1.24
CA LEU A 475 -8.07 1.85 0.09
C LEU A 475 -8.06 3.38 0.08
N THR A 476 -7.70 3.97 -1.05
CA THR A 476 -7.65 5.42 -1.20
C THR A 476 -8.33 5.85 -2.50
N ASN A 477 -9.16 6.91 -2.46
CA ASN A 477 -9.92 7.38 -3.62
C ASN A 477 -10.71 6.25 -4.30
N PHE A 478 -11.48 5.50 -3.49
CA PHE A 478 -12.13 4.27 -3.91
C PHE A 478 -13.63 4.50 -4.14
N THR A 479 -14.12 4.20 -5.34
CA THR A 479 -15.52 4.39 -5.71
C THR A 479 -16.22 3.06 -5.96
N VAL A 480 -17.39 2.87 -5.34
CA VAL A 480 -18.23 1.69 -5.50
C VAL A 480 -19.63 2.15 -5.85
N GLN A 481 -20.13 1.73 -7.02
CA GLN A 481 -21.43 2.21 -7.47
C GLN A 481 -22.22 1.18 -8.28
N TYR A 482 -23.56 1.20 -8.13
CA TYR A 482 -24.48 0.33 -8.86
C TYR A 482 -24.22 -1.17 -8.69
N ASN A 483 -23.77 -1.63 -7.52
CA ASN A 483 -23.49 -3.03 -7.28
C ASN A 483 -24.63 -3.75 -6.51
N GLY A 484 -24.62 -5.08 -6.51
CA GLY A 484 -25.47 -5.92 -5.66
C GLY A 484 -26.85 -6.24 -6.22
N PHE A 485 -27.20 -5.82 -7.43
CA PHE A 485 -28.57 -5.99 -7.99
C PHE A 485 -28.93 -7.45 -8.32
N GLY A 486 -27.96 -8.35 -8.43
CA GLY A 486 -28.18 -9.80 -8.54
C GLY A 486 -28.16 -10.55 -7.21
N GLY A 487 -27.83 -9.85 -6.13
CA GLY A 487 -27.69 -10.44 -4.79
C GLY A 487 -29.01 -10.89 -4.18
N THR A 488 -28.97 -11.93 -3.36
CA THR A 488 -30.12 -12.49 -2.63
C THR A 488 -30.07 -12.24 -1.14
N THR A 489 -28.87 -12.03 -0.59
CA THR A 489 -28.62 -11.71 0.82
C THR A 489 -28.17 -10.26 0.96
N ASP A 490 -28.17 -9.74 2.17
CA ASP A 490 -27.76 -8.36 2.43
C ASP A 490 -26.27 -8.14 2.14
N GLU A 491 -25.46 -9.18 2.40
CA GLU A 491 -24.04 -9.22 2.08
C GLU A 491 -23.78 -9.09 0.58
N GLU A 492 -24.53 -9.84 -0.21
CA GLU A 492 -24.44 -9.83 -1.67
C GLU A 492 -24.92 -8.52 -2.29
N LYS A 493 -25.79 -7.78 -1.60
CA LYS A 493 -26.38 -6.51 -2.06
C LYS A 493 -25.58 -5.28 -1.62
N ALA A 494 -24.71 -5.39 -0.61
CA ALA A 494 -23.96 -4.28 -0.09
C ALA A 494 -23.00 -3.68 -1.15
N GLY A 495 -22.75 -2.39 -1.08
CA GLY A 495 -21.72 -1.78 -1.90
C GLY A 495 -20.35 -2.29 -1.49
N MET A 496 -20.00 -2.13 -0.20
CA MET A 496 -18.82 -2.71 0.43
C MET A 496 -19.25 -3.58 1.61
N PHE A 497 -18.72 -4.78 1.67
CA PHE A 497 -18.99 -5.71 2.74
C PHE A 497 -17.69 -6.13 3.43
N PHE A 498 -17.61 -5.89 4.73
CA PHE A 498 -16.50 -6.27 5.60
C PHE A 498 -16.96 -7.38 6.53
N ASP A 499 -16.35 -8.54 6.44
CA ASP A 499 -16.69 -9.71 7.24
C ASP A 499 -15.47 -10.30 7.95
N ARG A 500 -15.69 -10.86 9.13
CA ARG A 500 -14.69 -11.61 9.88
C ARG A 500 -15.19 -13.02 10.14
N SER A 501 -14.39 -14.02 9.80
CA SER A 501 -14.68 -15.39 10.15
C SER A 501 -14.63 -15.61 11.66
N LYS A 502 -15.70 -16.12 12.24
CA LYS A 502 -15.80 -16.45 13.69
C LYS A 502 -14.77 -17.48 14.17
N THR A 503 -14.07 -18.14 13.26
CA THR A 503 -13.17 -19.27 13.57
C THR A 503 -11.71 -18.87 13.72
N VAL A 504 -11.33 -17.62 13.40
CA VAL A 504 -9.93 -17.21 13.37
C VAL A 504 -9.58 -16.39 14.60
N THR A 505 -8.57 -16.86 15.34
CA THR A 505 -8.01 -16.22 16.53
C THR A 505 -6.95 -15.14 16.18
N HIS A 506 -6.91 -14.68 14.94
CA HIS A 506 -5.95 -13.64 14.54
C HIS A 506 -6.38 -12.26 15.02
N PRO A 507 -5.45 -11.46 15.50
CA PRO A 507 -5.73 -10.10 15.90
C PRO A 507 -6.00 -9.24 14.68
N GLN A 508 -7.09 -8.48 14.76
CA GLN A 508 -7.31 -7.23 14.05
C GLN A 508 -7.35 -7.28 12.51
N LEU A 509 -8.55 -7.05 11.98
CA LEU A 509 -8.70 -6.42 10.67
C LEU A 509 -8.12 -5.01 10.81
N ASP A 510 -7.03 -4.74 10.14
CA ASP A 510 -6.51 -3.39 10.00
C ASP A 510 -6.85 -2.95 8.57
N VAL A 511 -8.02 -2.35 8.42
CA VAL A 511 -8.52 -1.88 7.13
C VAL A 511 -8.71 -0.37 7.22
N GLU A 512 -8.04 0.33 6.35
CA GLU A 512 -8.14 1.76 6.19
C GLU A 512 -8.84 2.10 4.87
N CYS A 513 -9.87 2.95 4.92
CA CYS A 513 -10.54 3.48 3.74
C CYS A 513 -10.52 5.01 3.80
N PHE A 514 -9.77 5.62 2.90
CA PHE A 514 -9.65 7.08 2.79
C PHE A 514 -10.31 7.58 1.52
N THR A 515 -11.18 8.59 1.66
CA THR A 515 -11.92 9.16 0.51
C THR A 515 -12.67 8.10 -0.29
N CYS A 516 -13.46 7.28 0.41
CA CYS A 516 -14.23 6.23 -0.23
C CYS A 516 -15.67 6.69 -0.50
N THR A 517 -16.16 6.46 -1.70
CA THR A 517 -17.52 6.81 -2.13
C THR A 517 -18.31 5.56 -2.49
N VAL A 518 -19.49 5.35 -1.87
CA VAL A 518 -20.36 4.21 -2.16
C VAL A 518 -21.76 4.70 -2.50
N THR A 519 -22.19 4.42 -3.73
CA THR A 519 -23.46 4.94 -4.22
C THR A 519 -24.30 3.90 -4.95
N HIS A 520 -25.61 4.06 -4.88
CA HIS A 520 -26.57 3.27 -5.68
C HIS A 520 -26.44 1.75 -5.50
N SER A 521 -26.03 1.26 -4.34
CA SER A 521 -25.99 -0.16 -4.04
C SER A 521 -27.40 -0.72 -3.86
N ALA A 522 -27.59 -2.02 -4.15
CA ALA A 522 -28.88 -2.70 -3.99
C ALA A 522 -29.23 -3.02 -2.54
N GLY A 523 -28.32 -2.79 -1.61
CA GLY A 523 -28.46 -2.91 -0.17
C GLY A 523 -27.79 -1.74 0.54
N SER A 524 -27.16 -2.00 1.68
CA SER A 524 -26.36 -1.01 2.42
C SER A 524 -25.20 -0.48 1.59
N GLY A 525 -24.82 0.77 1.79
CA GLY A 525 -23.60 1.30 1.19
C GLY A 525 -22.39 0.56 1.73
N ILE A 526 -22.22 0.60 3.06
CA ILE A 526 -21.22 -0.18 3.80
C ILE A 526 -21.95 -1.10 4.78
N LEU A 527 -21.66 -2.40 4.71
CA LEU A 527 -22.11 -3.43 5.64
C LEU A 527 -20.89 -4.01 6.36
N ILE A 528 -20.95 -4.10 7.68
CA ILE A 528 -19.88 -4.62 8.53
C ILE A 528 -20.44 -5.71 9.40
N ARG A 529 -19.84 -6.89 9.40
CA ARG A 529 -20.24 -8.01 10.27
C ARG A 529 -19.07 -8.61 11.01
N ASP A 530 -19.28 -8.87 12.30
CA ASP A 530 -18.34 -9.55 13.19
C ASP A 530 -16.91 -8.97 13.12
N SER A 531 -16.77 -7.70 12.74
CA SER A 531 -15.51 -7.11 12.37
C SER A 531 -14.73 -6.56 13.55
N ALA A 532 -13.46 -6.35 13.28
CA ALA A 532 -12.47 -5.75 14.13
C ALA A 532 -12.18 -4.30 13.70
N ASP A 533 -10.99 -3.83 14.01
CA ASP A 533 -10.60 -2.43 13.84
C ASP A 533 -10.67 -1.98 12.36
N LEU A 534 -11.56 -1.02 12.12
CA LEU A 534 -11.69 -0.34 10.84
C LEU A 534 -11.41 1.14 11.03
N TRP A 535 -10.70 1.72 10.08
CA TRP A 535 -10.46 3.15 10.02
C TRP A 535 -11.04 3.71 8.72
N LEU A 536 -12.11 4.48 8.85
CA LEU A 536 -12.86 5.06 7.73
C LEU A 536 -12.72 6.59 7.79
N SER A 537 -12.20 7.21 6.74
CA SER A 537 -12.03 8.66 6.67
C SER A 537 -12.59 9.23 5.37
N ASP A 538 -13.31 10.34 5.47
CA ASP A 538 -13.94 11.04 4.34
C ASP A 538 -14.82 10.11 3.48
N ILE A 539 -15.77 9.44 4.11
CA ILE A 539 -16.67 8.47 3.47
C ILE A 539 -17.93 9.16 2.97
N VAL A 540 -18.31 8.88 1.74
CA VAL A 540 -19.57 9.35 1.17
C VAL A 540 -20.48 8.16 0.82
N LEU A 541 -21.67 8.11 1.40
CA LEU A 541 -22.70 7.10 1.12
C LEU A 541 -23.93 7.80 0.52
N ALA A 542 -24.20 7.53 -0.75
CA ALA A 542 -25.32 8.23 -1.40
C ALA A 542 -26.23 7.29 -2.19
N GLU A 543 -27.55 7.53 -2.10
CA GLU A 543 -28.56 6.88 -2.96
C GLU A 543 -28.53 5.34 -2.95
N ASN A 544 -28.09 4.72 -1.86
CA ASN A 544 -28.15 3.26 -1.66
C ASN A 544 -29.60 2.80 -1.44
N ASP A 545 -29.88 1.49 -1.32
CA ASP A 545 -31.26 1.01 -1.19
C ASP A 545 -31.96 1.64 0.02
N PRO A 546 -33.16 2.22 -0.17
CA PRO A 546 -33.91 2.88 0.92
C PRO A 546 -34.40 1.92 2.01
N ASN A 547 -34.35 0.62 1.81
CA ASN A 547 -34.81 -0.36 2.81
C ASN A 547 -33.66 -0.88 3.69
N HIS A 548 -32.43 -0.47 3.43
CA HIS A 548 -31.25 -0.84 4.20
C HIS A 548 -30.56 0.43 4.74
N ALA A 549 -29.97 0.33 5.92
CA ALA A 549 -29.14 1.43 6.42
C ALA A 549 -27.92 1.65 5.51
N PRO A 550 -27.67 2.87 5.03
CA PRO A 550 -26.48 3.17 4.24
C PRO A 550 -25.18 2.75 4.93
N PHE A 551 -25.09 2.97 6.25
CA PHE A 551 -24.02 2.48 7.09
C PHE A 551 -24.60 1.48 8.11
N ASP A 552 -24.26 0.20 7.97
CA ASP A 552 -24.85 -0.88 8.74
C ASP A 552 -23.76 -1.77 9.36
N VAL A 553 -23.83 -1.90 10.70
CA VAL A 553 -22.89 -2.72 11.49
C VAL A 553 -23.69 -3.74 12.27
N ASP A 554 -23.42 -5.01 12.10
CA ASP A 554 -24.04 -6.09 12.86
C ASP A 554 -22.99 -7.05 13.42
N ASN A 555 -22.69 -6.90 14.71
CA ASN A 555 -21.83 -7.80 15.46
C ASN A 555 -22.59 -8.80 16.34
N SER A 556 -23.87 -9.00 16.09
CA SER A 556 -24.73 -9.90 16.88
C SER A 556 -24.28 -11.35 16.86
N GLY A 557 -23.42 -11.71 15.92
CA GLY A 557 -22.83 -13.05 15.81
C GLY A 557 -21.66 -13.31 16.75
N LEU A 558 -21.09 -12.29 17.41
CA LEU A 558 -19.98 -12.46 18.36
C LEU A 558 -20.48 -13.10 19.66
N THR A 559 -19.81 -14.14 20.15
CA THR A 559 -20.12 -14.76 21.44
C THR A 559 -19.44 -14.02 22.58
N LEU A 560 -20.05 -14.04 23.76
CA LEU A 560 -19.49 -13.44 25.00
C LEU A 560 -18.01 -13.85 25.18
N GLY A 561 -17.10 -12.87 25.16
CA GLY A 561 -15.64 -13.03 25.31
C GLY A 561 -14.85 -12.98 23.99
N GLN A 562 -15.49 -12.85 22.85
CA GLN A 562 -14.84 -12.43 21.60
C GLN A 562 -14.81 -10.90 21.57
N GLN A 563 -13.63 -10.34 21.55
CA GLN A 563 -13.49 -8.88 21.44
C GLN A 563 -13.76 -8.47 19.99
N GLY A 564 -14.83 -7.70 19.78
CA GLY A 564 -14.98 -6.89 18.58
C GLY A 564 -14.00 -5.72 18.64
N GLY A 565 -13.46 -5.30 17.52
CA GLY A 565 -12.64 -4.10 17.43
C GLY A 565 -13.46 -2.82 17.50
N VAL A 566 -12.79 -1.69 17.41
CA VAL A 566 -13.41 -0.36 17.35
C VAL A 566 -13.45 0.12 15.90
N ILE A 567 -14.63 0.54 15.46
CA ILE A 567 -14.80 1.20 14.17
C ILE A 567 -14.52 2.70 14.36
N ASN A 568 -13.45 3.19 13.76
CA ASN A 568 -13.09 4.60 13.79
C ASN A 568 -13.55 5.26 12.49
N ILE A 569 -14.33 6.34 12.63
CA ILE A 569 -14.89 7.08 11.48
C ILE A 569 -14.52 8.55 11.68
N ASP A 570 -13.82 9.12 10.69
CA ASP A 570 -13.51 10.54 10.61
C ASP A 570 -14.04 11.12 9.31
N GLY A 571 -15.23 11.73 9.35
CA GLY A 571 -15.93 12.23 8.18
C GLY A 571 -16.81 11.16 7.50
N LEU A 572 -18.10 11.14 7.86
CA LEU A 572 -19.10 10.30 7.20
C LEU A 572 -20.23 11.19 6.69
N ASP A 573 -20.42 11.21 5.38
CA ASP A 573 -21.48 11.98 4.73
C ASP A 573 -22.51 11.04 4.08
N ILE A 574 -23.77 11.10 4.52
CA ILE A 574 -24.84 10.23 4.09
C ILE A 574 -25.94 11.05 3.41
N HIS A 575 -26.24 10.68 2.15
CA HIS A 575 -27.32 11.26 1.35
C HIS A 575 -28.37 10.20 0.98
N THR A 576 -29.63 10.39 1.40
CA THR A 576 -30.74 9.45 1.16
C THR A 576 -31.96 10.17 0.62
N GLU A 577 -31.97 10.52 -0.67
CA GLU A 577 -33.12 11.22 -1.28
C GLU A 577 -34.22 10.27 -1.79
N ARG A 578 -33.96 8.95 -1.89
CA ARG A 578 -34.93 7.96 -2.40
C ARG A 578 -36.19 7.91 -1.53
N SER A 579 -37.32 7.85 -2.15
CA SER A 579 -38.62 7.69 -1.46
C SER A 579 -38.72 6.30 -0.82
N GLY A 580 -39.08 6.25 0.47
CA GLY A 580 -39.21 4.99 1.22
C GLY A 580 -38.28 4.86 2.42
N ALA A 581 -37.16 5.62 2.46
CA ALA A 581 -36.16 5.55 3.51
C ALA A 581 -36.57 6.16 4.88
N SER A 582 -37.72 6.82 4.98
CA SER A 582 -38.11 7.56 6.20
C SER A 582 -38.23 6.71 7.47
N GLY A 583 -38.33 5.38 7.34
CA GLY A 583 -38.37 4.44 8.47
C GLY A 583 -37.06 3.66 8.67
N THR A 584 -36.04 3.87 7.83
CA THR A 584 -34.77 3.18 7.88
C THR A 584 -33.71 4.10 8.50
N PRO A 585 -32.87 3.63 9.43
CA PRO A 585 -31.77 4.46 9.97
C PRO A 585 -30.74 4.78 8.89
N ALA A 586 -30.17 5.96 8.94
CA ALA A 586 -29.00 6.30 8.12
C ALA A 586 -27.74 5.57 8.62
N VAL A 587 -27.63 5.46 9.94
CA VAL A 587 -26.58 4.72 10.64
C VAL A 587 -27.25 3.70 11.55
N ASN A 588 -26.97 2.42 11.33
CA ASN A 588 -27.38 1.32 12.20
C ASN A 588 -26.11 0.64 12.74
N ILE A 589 -25.97 0.60 14.06
CA ILE A 589 -24.85 -0.08 14.71
C ILE A 589 -25.42 -1.02 15.76
N SER A 590 -25.28 -2.32 15.51
CA SER A 590 -25.76 -3.35 16.41
C SER A 590 -24.56 -4.05 17.08
N GLN A 591 -24.52 -3.96 18.41
CA GLN A 591 -23.56 -4.63 19.31
C GLN A 591 -22.09 -4.35 18.96
N ALA A 592 -21.78 -3.10 18.60
CA ALA A 592 -20.43 -2.66 18.24
C ALA A 592 -20.01 -1.37 18.97
N ALA A 593 -18.71 -1.27 19.28
CA ALA A 593 -18.07 -0.03 19.67
C ALA A 593 -17.67 0.78 18.43
N ALA A 594 -17.93 2.07 18.45
CA ALA A 594 -17.52 2.97 17.38
C ALA A 594 -17.06 4.32 17.93
N ARG A 595 -16.17 4.97 17.20
CA ARG A 595 -15.80 6.37 17.37
C ARG A 595 -16.14 7.09 16.09
N ILE A 596 -17.18 7.92 16.18
CA ILE A 596 -17.70 8.66 15.04
C ILE A 596 -17.35 10.13 15.23
N HIS A 597 -16.55 10.65 14.32
CA HIS A 597 -16.21 12.05 14.26
C HIS A 597 -16.74 12.63 12.93
N SER A 598 -17.45 13.74 13.00
CA SER A 598 -17.92 14.47 11.80
C SER A 598 -18.94 13.70 10.94
N LEU A 599 -20.06 13.28 11.52
CA LEU A 599 -21.16 12.67 10.77
C LEU A 599 -22.11 13.74 10.23
N THR A 600 -22.36 13.72 8.92
CA THR A 600 -23.41 14.50 8.26
C THR A 600 -24.46 13.58 7.66
N MET A 601 -25.72 13.88 7.84
CA MET A 601 -26.84 13.11 7.28
C MET A 601 -27.85 14.04 6.63
N SER A 602 -28.30 13.71 5.42
CA SER A 602 -29.29 14.47 4.68
C SER A 602 -30.30 13.57 3.96
N GLY A 603 -31.46 14.11 3.66
CA GLY A 603 -32.53 13.41 2.95
C GLY A 603 -33.50 12.66 3.86
N ASN A 604 -34.03 11.53 3.37
CA ASN A 604 -35.10 10.77 4.04
C ASN A 604 -34.49 9.58 4.81
N HIS A 605 -34.50 9.64 6.13
CA HIS A 605 -34.04 8.55 7.02
C HIS A 605 -34.65 8.68 8.42
N SER A 606 -34.59 7.61 9.24
CA SER A 606 -35.02 7.69 10.63
C SER A 606 -33.95 8.26 11.58
N GLY A 607 -32.68 8.31 11.16
CA GLY A 607 -31.58 8.86 11.98
C GLY A 607 -30.54 7.82 12.33
N ILE A 608 -30.10 7.81 13.61
CA ILE A 608 -29.10 6.89 14.14
C ILE A 608 -29.77 5.87 15.05
N GLU A 609 -29.50 4.59 14.85
CA GLU A 609 -29.80 3.50 15.76
C GLU A 609 -28.49 2.84 16.19
N TRP A 610 -28.15 2.88 17.49
CA TRP A 610 -26.89 2.34 17.98
C TRP A 610 -27.09 1.55 19.26
N ASP A 611 -26.82 0.23 19.20
CA ASP A 611 -26.77 -0.66 20.35
C ASP A 611 -25.32 -0.99 20.70
N GLY A 612 -24.85 -0.53 21.86
CA GLY A 612 -23.51 -0.74 22.38
C GLY A 612 -23.31 -2.05 23.17
N GLN A 613 -24.29 -2.96 23.22
CA GLN A 613 -24.22 -4.17 24.03
C GLN A 613 -23.05 -5.08 23.60
N ASN A 614 -22.25 -5.55 24.55
CA ASN A 614 -21.12 -6.47 24.46
C ASN A 614 -19.70 -5.85 24.37
N HIS A 615 -19.54 -4.55 24.43
CA HIS A 615 -18.21 -3.89 24.35
C HIS A 615 -17.83 -3.14 25.61
N ASN A 616 -17.66 -3.85 26.73
CA ASN A 616 -17.30 -3.23 28.03
C ASN A 616 -15.86 -2.69 28.08
N ASP A 617 -15.02 -3.00 27.10
CA ASP A 617 -13.60 -2.67 27.13
C ASP A 617 -13.21 -1.47 26.24
N TYR A 618 -14.13 -0.95 25.44
CA TYR A 618 -13.87 0.17 24.53
C TYR A 618 -14.85 1.30 24.74
N SER A 619 -14.33 2.52 24.90
CA SER A 619 -15.15 3.73 24.94
C SER A 619 -15.71 4.03 23.55
N SER A 620 -17.05 4.16 23.49
CA SER A 620 -17.73 4.66 22.29
C SER A 620 -17.79 6.19 22.32
N GLU A 621 -17.68 6.80 21.12
CA GLU A 621 -17.69 8.26 20.99
C GLU A 621 -18.49 8.69 19.76
N ILE A 622 -19.25 9.79 19.87
CA ILE A 622 -19.83 10.48 18.74
C ILE A 622 -19.64 11.99 18.91
N SER A 623 -18.87 12.61 18.03
CA SER A 623 -18.51 14.03 18.16
C SER A 623 -18.62 14.78 16.83
N ASN A 624 -18.79 16.10 16.88
CA ASN A 624 -18.94 17.02 15.75
C ASN A 624 -19.98 16.54 14.70
N SER A 625 -21.03 15.86 15.17
CA SER A 625 -22.00 15.17 14.32
C SER A 625 -23.35 15.88 14.32
N ASN A 626 -24.06 15.77 13.18
CA ASN A 626 -25.35 16.40 13.00
C ASN A 626 -26.49 15.37 13.12
N PHE A 627 -27.23 15.41 14.21
CA PHE A 627 -28.38 14.53 14.44
C PHE A 627 -29.61 14.99 13.66
N SER A 628 -30.10 14.16 12.76
CA SER A 628 -31.24 14.48 11.89
C SER A 628 -32.14 13.24 11.65
N GLY A 629 -33.22 13.42 10.90
CA GLY A 629 -34.13 12.34 10.53
C GLY A 629 -35.40 12.23 11.38
N THR A 630 -36.32 11.37 10.98
CA THR A 630 -37.64 11.23 11.59
C THR A 630 -37.62 10.49 12.93
N GLY A 631 -36.65 9.67 13.21
CA GLY A 631 -36.40 8.99 14.49
C GLY A 631 -35.32 9.68 15.33
N CYS A 632 -34.49 10.51 14.72
CA CYS A 632 -33.37 11.25 15.24
C CYS A 632 -32.22 10.39 15.78
N VAL A 633 -32.21 10.01 17.07
CA VAL A 633 -31.14 9.20 17.68
C VAL A 633 -31.73 8.21 18.68
N SER A 634 -31.37 6.96 18.54
CA SER A 634 -31.70 5.90 19.51
C SER A 634 -30.40 5.23 19.99
N LEU A 635 -30.08 5.36 21.25
CA LEU A 635 -28.90 4.81 21.90
C LEU A 635 -29.31 3.76 22.92
N THR A 636 -28.79 2.55 22.76
CA THR A 636 -29.17 1.41 23.60
C THR A 636 -27.93 0.75 24.18
N ASN A 637 -27.96 0.40 25.47
CA ASN A 637 -26.91 -0.39 26.16
C ASN A 637 -25.50 0.22 26.15
N HIS A 638 -25.38 1.52 26.23
CA HIS A 638 -24.08 2.20 26.39
C HIS A 638 -23.73 2.42 27.86
N LEU A 639 -22.61 1.90 28.30
CA LEU A 639 -22.13 2.12 29.69
C LEU A 639 -21.41 3.46 29.84
N ASP A 640 -20.77 3.94 28.79
CA ASP A 640 -20.06 5.23 28.76
C ASP A 640 -19.92 5.69 27.30
N LEU A 641 -20.91 6.39 26.77
CA LEU A 641 -20.84 7.02 25.47
C LEU A 641 -20.46 8.49 25.65
N SER A 642 -19.34 8.88 25.11
CA SER A 642 -18.86 10.26 25.13
C SER A 642 -19.08 10.98 23.79
N GLY A 643 -18.94 12.28 23.80
CA GLY A 643 -18.97 13.09 22.58
C GLY A 643 -18.93 14.60 22.85
N SER A 644 -18.55 15.33 21.81
CA SER A 644 -18.49 16.79 21.88
C SER A 644 -18.89 17.44 20.55
N GLY A 645 -19.42 18.67 20.65
CA GLY A 645 -19.73 19.49 19.47
C GLY A 645 -20.85 18.94 18.57
N ASN A 646 -21.70 18.06 19.08
CA ASN A 646 -22.83 17.52 18.30
C ASN A 646 -23.93 18.57 18.13
N THR A 647 -24.60 18.56 17.00
CA THR A 647 -25.68 19.50 16.66
C THR A 647 -26.99 18.75 16.42
N VAL A 648 -28.09 19.22 16.95
CA VAL A 648 -29.42 18.69 16.67
C VAL A 648 -30.04 19.48 15.53
N SER A 649 -30.16 18.90 14.37
CA SER A 649 -30.75 19.55 13.19
C SER A 649 -32.23 19.85 13.38
N PRO A 650 -32.76 20.96 12.84
CA PRO A 650 -34.21 21.19 12.77
C PRO A 650 -34.98 20.05 12.08
N SER A 651 -34.36 19.24 11.25
CA SER A 651 -34.95 18.06 10.62
C SER A 651 -35.08 16.86 11.55
N CYS A 652 -34.46 16.88 12.74
CA CYS A 652 -34.66 15.92 13.81
C CYS A 652 -36.06 16.04 14.40
N SER A 653 -37.03 15.31 13.85
CA SER A 653 -38.44 15.46 14.25
C SER A 653 -38.97 14.35 15.15
N GLY A 654 -38.12 13.38 15.51
CA GLY A 654 -38.43 12.22 16.35
C GLY A 654 -37.99 12.39 17.80
N THR A 655 -37.33 11.35 18.32
CA THR A 655 -36.87 11.29 19.70
C THR A 655 -35.36 11.14 19.76
N ILE A 656 -34.73 11.77 20.78
CA ILE A 656 -33.43 11.33 21.28
C ILE A 656 -33.74 10.35 22.38
N GLN A 657 -33.58 9.06 22.09
CA GLN A 657 -33.94 7.96 22.99
C GLN A 657 -32.71 7.31 23.60
N LEU A 658 -32.69 7.19 24.91
CA LEU A 658 -31.68 6.48 25.67
C LEU A 658 -32.33 5.30 26.40
N ILE A 659 -31.81 4.10 26.15
CA ILE A 659 -32.27 2.86 26.78
C ILE A 659 -31.07 2.19 27.42
N ASN A 660 -31.09 2.02 28.74
CA ASN A 660 -30.00 1.41 29.52
C ASN A 660 -28.62 2.01 29.14
N SER A 661 -28.58 3.35 29.02
CA SER A 661 -27.42 4.04 28.46
C SER A 661 -26.97 5.22 29.31
N GLN A 662 -25.64 5.36 29.47
CA GLN A 662 -25.02 6.50 30.09
C GLN A 662 -24.26 7.30 29.01
N VAL A 663 -24.65 8.58 28.89
CA VAL A 663 -24.19 9.42 27.77
C VAL A 663 -23.64 10.72 28.31
N ASN A 664 -22.42 11.06 27.92
CA ASN A 664 -21.71 12.28 28.29
C ASN A 664 -21.44 13.13 27.06
N TRP A 665 -22.25 14.18 26.84
CA TRP A 665 -22.05 15.08 25.69
C TRP A 665 -21.61 16.46 26.13
N SER A 666 -20.53 16.96 25.56
CA SER A 666 -20.11 18.36 25.72
C SER A 666 -20.47 19.19 24.49
N ALA A 667 -20.78 20.47 24.71
CA ALA A 667 -21.09 21.39 23.61
C ALA A 667 -22.19 20.91 22.64
N LEU A 668 -23.21 20.20 23.14
CA LEU A 668 -24.40 19.88 22.34
C LEU A 668 -25.11 21.17 21.95
N THR A 669 -25.49 21.33 20.66
CA THR A 669 -26.09 22.56 20.15
C THR A 669 -27.49 22.34 19.59
N ASP A 670 -28.33 23.38 19.66
CA ASP A 670 -29.59 23.54 18.91
C ASP A 670 -30.73 22.57 19.24
N LEU A 671 -30.66 21.85 20.36
CA LEU A 671 -31.78 20.98 20.79
C LEU A 671 -33.09 21.73 20.94
N ALA A 672 -33.06 23.00 21.33
CA ALA A 672 -34.25 23.83 21.48
C ALA A 672 -34.92 24.22 20.16
N LEU A 673 -34.19 24.15 19.03
CA LEU A 673 -34.71 24.47 17.68
C LEU A 673 -35.40 23.30 17.03
N ALA A 674 -35.17 22.09 17.48
CA ALA A 674 -35.75 20.87 16.94
C ALA A 674 -37.09 20.57 17.62
N SER A 675 -38.01 19.94 16.90
CA SER A 675 -39.27 19.41 17.48
C SER A 675 -39.05 18.09 18.21
N THR A 676 -37.85 17.90 18.78
CA THR A 676 -37.35 16.64 19.30
C THR A 676 -37.75 16.43 20.74
N VAL A 677 -38.19 15.25 21.09
CA VAL A 677 -38.48 14.83 22.47
C VAL A 677 -37.30 13.98 22.99
N LEU A 678 -36.78 14.38 24.14
CA LEU A 678 -35.79 13.58 24.87
C LEU A 678 -36.50 12.50 25.70
N GLN A 679 -36.13 11.23 25.54
CA GLN A 679 -36.72 10.08 26.22
C GLN A 679 -35.65 9.19 26.85
N LEU A 680 -35.74 9.01 28.19
CA LEU A 680 -34.83 8.17 28.96
C LEU A 680 -35.61 7.09 29.70
N ASP A 681 -35.13 5.85 29.63
CA ASP A 681 -35.65 4.77 30.47
C ASP A 681 -35.07 4.82 31.90
N SER A 682 -35.45 3.89 32.76
CA SER A 682 -35.10 3.94 34.21
C SER A 682 -33.63 3.69 34.53
N ASN A 683 -32.83 3.27 33.57
CA ASN A 683 -31.41 2.92 33.72
C ASN A 683 -30.50 3.86 32.92
N SER A 684 -31.06 4.96 32.41
CA SER A 684 -30.31 5.87 31.52
C SER A 684 -30.04 7.19 32.16
N ASP A 685 -28.87 7.71 31.98
CA ASP A 685 -28.47 9.04 32.38
C ASP A 685 -27.87 9.80 31.20
N LEU A 686 -28.20 11.09 31.10
CA LEU A 686 -27.61 12.00 30.12
C LEU A 686 -26.94 13.16 30.86
N HIS A 687 -25.65 13.34 30.62
CA HIS A 687 -24.90 14.46 31.13
C HIS A 687 -24.55 15.40 29.95
N LEU A 688 -24.98 16.65 30.05
CA LEU A 688 -24.74 17.70 29.07
C LEU A 688 -23.81 18.75 29.69
N HIS A 689 -22.59 18.81 29.15
CA HIS A 689 -21.61 19.82 29.57
C HIS A 689 -21.58 20.98 28.58
N GLN A 690 -21.72 22.22 29.05
CA GLN A 690 -21.70 23.42 28.22
C GLN A 690 -22.66 23.40 27.01
N PRO A 691 -23.91 23.02 27.14
CA PRO A 691 -24.81 22.96 25.99
C PRO A 691 -25.18 24.38 25.51
N VAL A 692 -25.37 24.51 24.19
CA VAL A 692 -25.69 25.77 23.51
C VAL A 692 -27.07 25.65 22.83
N ASN A 693 -27.95 26.65 23.09
CA ASN A 693 -29.33 26.62 22.59
C ASN A 693 -30.10 25.34 22.98
N VAL A 694 -29.92 24.87 24.21
CA VAL A 694 -30.64 23.73 24.77
C VAL A 694 -31.66 24.24 25.80
N ASP A 695 -32.95 24.08 25.50
CA ASP A 695 -34.04 24.39 26.42
C ASP A 695 -34.88 23.14 26.67
N LEU A 696 -34.60 22.46 27.77
CA LEU A 696 -35.32 21.23 28.13
C LEU A 696 -36.77 21.50 28.54
N ASN A 697 -37.16 22.73 28.89
CA ASN A 697 -38.55 23.09 29.13
C ASN A 697 -39.39 23.05 27.83
N GLN A 698 -38.78 23.36 26.68
CA GLN A 698 -39.45 23.28 25.39
C GLN A 698 -39.45 21.86 24.84
N SER A 699 -38.40 21.07 25.12
CA SER A 699 -38.25 19.69 24.63
C SER A 699 -39.11 18.68 25.40
N TYR A 700 -39.77 19.05 26.48
CA TYR A 700 -40.62 18.19 27.31
C TYR A 700 -40.04 16.79 27.53
N PRO A 701 -38.91 16.65 28.23
CA PRO A 701 -38.26 15.37 28.38
C PRO A 701 -39.15 14.35 29.09
N THR A 702 -39.24 13.15 28.54
CA THR A 702 -39.87 11.98 29.17
C THR A 702 -38.80 11.19 29.91
N ILE A 703 -38.67 11.42 31.21
CA ILE A 703 -37.64 10.80 32.04
C ILE A 703 -38.32 9.77 32.95
N ALA A 704 -37.91 8.50 32.85
CA ALA A 704 -38.42 7.46 33.71
C ALA A 704 -37.88 7.59 35.15
N SER A 705 -38.56 6.96 36.12
CA SER A 705 -38.13 6.97 37.51
C SER A 705 -36.78 6.28 37.67
N GLY A 706 -35.79 6.96 38.17
CA GLY A 706 -34.41 6.50 38.32
C GLY A 706 -33.42 7.12 37.31
N ALA A 707 -33.91 7.63 36.21
CA ALA A 707 -33.10 8.31 35.19
C ALA A 707 -32.88 9.78 35.52
N THR A 708 -31.76 10.34 35.03
CA THR A 708 -31.42 11.77 35.19
C THR A 708 -30.95 12.41 33.89
N VAL A 709 -31.23 13.72 33.76
CA VAL A 709 -30.54 14.58 32.79
C VAL A 709 -29.84 15.69 33.54
N ASP A 710 -28.54 15.72 33.51
CA ASP A 710 -27.70 16.70 34.13
C ASP A 710 -27.21 17.75 33.13
N VAL A 711 -27.35 19.01 33.46
CA VAL A 711 -26.80 20.12 32.66
C VAL A 711 -25.68 20.76 33.47
N ALA A 712 -24.48 20.72 32.97
CA ALA A 712 -23.27 21.14 33.67
C ALA A 712 -22.53 22.26 32.92
N TYR A 713 -21.80 23.03 33.67
CA TYR A 713 -21.03 24.19 33.21
C TYR A 713 -19.69 24.29 33.93
N ASP A 714 -18.77 25.06 33.38
CA ASP A 714 -17.48 25.33 33.98
C ASP A 714 -17.50 26.56 34.87
N ILE A 715 -16.68 26.52 35.91
CA ILE A 715 -16.42 27.68 36.77
C ILE A 715 -14.93 27.99 36.67
N THR A 716 -14.59 29.18 36.21
CA THR A 716 -13.23 29.68 36.27
C THR A 716 -13.17 30.74 37.39
N VAL A 717 -12.37 30.49 38.39
CA VAL A 717 -12.11 31.43 39.47
C VAL A 717 -10.80 32.16 39.22
N TRP A 718 -10.83 33.46 39.24
CA TRP A 718 -9.64 34.29 39.17
C TRP A 718 -9.49 35.05 40.48
N VAL A 719 -8.48 34.65 41.23
CA VAL A 719 -8.17 35.28 42.50
C VAL A 719 -7.16 36.39 42.26
N VAL A 720 -7.53 37.62 42.62
CA VAL A 720 -6.74 38.82 42.34
C VAL A 720 -6.60 39.69 43.57
N ASN A 721 -5.58 40.53 43.62
CA ASN A 721 -5.44 41.63 44.58
C ASN A 721 -6.28 42.84 44.17
N ASN A 722 -6.17 43.93 44.91
CA ASN A 722 -6.89 45.20 44.65
C ASN A 722 -6.46 45.84 43.31
N ASN A 723 -5.29 45.53 42.78
CA ASN A 723 -4.73 46.05 41.54
C ASN A 723 -5.07 45.16 40.31
N THR A 724 -5.92 44.12 40.51
CA THR A 724 -6.27 43.12 39.49
C THR A 724 -5.12 42.17 39.05
N ASN A 725 -4.06 42.06 39.85
CA ASN A 725 -3.01 41.10 39.63
C ASN A 725 -3.38 39.73 40.21
N GLY A 726 -3.13 38.67 39.44
CA GLY A 726 -3.49 37.30 39.81
C GLY A 726 -2.66 36.81 41.00
N ILE A 727 -3.29 36.20 41.98
CA ILE A 727 -2.63 35.66 43.18
C ILE A 727 -2.36 34.17 42.98
N PRO A 728 -1.11 33.77 42.83
CA PRO A 728 -0.77 32.34 42.68
C PRO A 728 -0.91 31.60 44.00
N ARG A 729 -1.26 30.33 43.91
CA ARG A 729 -1.40 29.44 45.08
C ARG A 729 -2.37 29.98 46.15
N ALA A 730 -3.31 30.82 45.75
CA ALA A 730 -4.43 31.20 46.60
C ALA A 730 -5.34 29.98 46.82
N ASN A 731 -5.77 29.79 48.06
CA ASN A 731 -6.68 28.71 48.38
C ASN A 731 -8.09 29.06 47.88
N VAL A 732 -8.74 28.15 47.19
CA VAL A 732 -10.10 28.29 46.70
C VAL A 732 -10.96 27.15 47.24
N ASP A 733 -11.93 27.46 48.05
CA ASP A 733 -12.93 26.52 48.55
C ASP A 733 -14.25 26.77 47.81
N VAL A 734 -14.80 25.75 47.20
CA VAL A 734 -16.09 25.84 46.51
C VAL A 734 -17.08 24.88 47.16
N SER A 735 -18.17 25.39 47.62
CA SER A 735 -19.29 24.62 48.20
C SER A 735 -20.54 24.82 47.34
N PHE A 736 -21.23 23.74 47.06
CA PHE A 736 -22.40 23.72 46.21
C PHE A 736 -23.67 23.50 47.00
N SER A 737 -24.76 24.13 46.60
CA SER A 737 -26.06 23.97 47.25
C SER A 737 -26.67 22.59 47.06
N GLN A 738 -26.25 21.85 46.02
CA GLN A 738 -26.74 20.52 45.69
C GLN A 738 -25.77 19.82 44.70
N PHE A 739 -25.89 18.53 44.60
CA PHE A 739 -25.25 17.60 43.64
C PHE A 739 -23.76 17.36 43.83
N GLU A 740 -22.96 18.37 44.10
CA GLU A 740 -21.52 18.30 44.14
C GLU A 740 -20.94 18.34 45.55
N PRO A 741 -19.84 17.67 45.82
CA PRO A 741 -19.12 17.77 47.08
C PRO A 741 -18.41 19.15 47.21
N VAL A 742 -17.99 19.48 48.43
CA VAL A 742 -17.11 20.65 48.63
C VAL A 742 -15.76 20.35 48.01
N MET A 743 -15.26 21.29 47.22
CA MET A 743 -13.93 21.22 46.60
C MET A 743 -13.00 22.25 47.20
N GLN A 744 -11.71 21.89 47.23
CA GLN A 744 -10.63 22.76 47.68
C GLN A 744 -9.43 22.57 46.79
N ASP A 745 -8.91 23.65 46.19
CA ASP A 745 -7.73 23.62 45.33
C ASP A 745 -7.01 24.98 45.38
N LEU A 746 -5.84 25.03 44.73
CA LEU A 746 -5.00 26.23 44.66
C LEU A 746 -4.99 26.83 43.27
N THR A 747 -4.94 28.16 43.17
CA THR A 747 -4.75 28.85 41.90
C THR A 747 -3.39 28.57 41.27
N ASN A 748 -3.30 28.62 39.94
CA ASN A 748 -2.06 28.52 39.17
C ASN A 748 -1.20 29.81 39.35
N THR A 749 -0.08 29.88 38.62
CA THR A 749 0.86 31.01 38.67
C THR A 749 0.27 32.35 38.22
N LEU A 750 -0.85 32.32 37.48
CA LEU A 750 -1.57 33.51 37.03
C LEU A 750 -2.81 33.83 37.87
N GLY A 751 -2.99 33.14 38.98
CA GLY A 751 -4.14 33.35 39.87
C GLY A 751 -5.45 32.67 39.43
N TYR A 752 -5.41 31.79 38.41
CA TYR A 752 -6.59 31.09 37.90
C TYR A 752 -6.74 29.70 38.50
N LEU A 753 -8.00 29.34 38.77
CA LEU A 753 -8.40 27.96 39.00
C LEU A 753 -9.57 27.65 38.07
N SER A 754 -9.40 26.67 37.19
CA SER A 754 -10.43 26.14 36.29
C SER A 754 -11.06 24.91 36.93
N LEU A 755 -12.34 24.94 37.09
CA LEU A 755 -13.15 23.89 37.70
C LEU A 755 -14.19 23.43 36.67
N PRO A 756 -13.91 22.37 35.91
CA PRO A 756 -14.78 21.93 34.82
C PRO A 756 -15.96 21.08 35.33
N ASN A 757 -17.05 21.13 34.59
CA ASN A 757 -18.12 20.13 34.60
C ASN A 757 -18.94 20.01 35.88
N PHE A 758 -19.45 21.12 36.41
CA PHE A 758 -20.36 21.13 37.58
C PHE A 758 -21.81 21.14 37.18
N ILE A 759 -22.62 20.29 37.83
CA ILE A 759 -24.07 20.21 37.59
C ILE A 759 -24.75 21.50 38.03
N GLY A 760 -25.21 22.28 37.05
CA GLY A 760 -26.03 23.48 37.27
C GLY A 760 -27.48 23.14 37.54
N GLN A 761 -28.06 22.21 36.82
CA GLN A 761 -29.44 21.78 36.94
C GLN A 761 -29.61 20.29 36.65
N ARG A 762 -30.45 19.60 37.40
CA ARG A 762 -30.83 18.20 37.18
C ARG A 762 -32.32 18.08 36.88
N TRP A 763 -32.65 17.29 35.88
CA TRP A 763 -33.98 16.89 35.49
C TRP A 763 -34.23 15.44 35.86
N THR A 764 -35.43 15.15 36.37
CA THR A 764 -35.90 13.80 36.75
C THR A 764 -37.35 13.62 36.29
N ASN A 765 -37.93 12.45 36.56
CA ASN A 765 -39.34 12.20 36.31
C ASN A 765 -40.30 13.14 37.08
N THR A 766 -39.81 13.88 38.08
CA THR A 766 -40.60 14.85 38.88
C THR A 766 -40.45 16.31 38.40
N GLY A 767 -39.64 16.54 37.35
CA GLY A 767 -39.32 17.86 36.80
C GLY A 767 -37.88 18.28 37.07
N SER A 768 -37.59 19.58 36.84
CA SER A 768 -36.25 20.13 37.03
C SER A 768 -36.01 20.54 38.49
N SER A 769 -34.78 20.40 38.94
CA SER A 769 -34.30 21.05 40.17
C SER A 769 -34.21 22.58 39.99
N SER A 770 -34.10 23.32 41.13
CA SER A 770 -33.55 24.66 41.04
C SER A 770 -32.13 24.65 40.55
N TYR A 771 -31.64 25.78 40.00
CA TYR A 771 -30.23 25.90 39.66
C TYR A 771 -29.33 25.75 40.88
N THR A 772 -28.18 25.10 40.69
CA THR A 772 -27.16 25.00 41.76
C THR A 772 -26.54 26.36 42.01
N VAL A 773 -26.36 26.68 43.28
CA VAL A 773 -25.63 27.88 43.72
C VAL A 773 -24.27 27.43 44.26
N ALA A 774 -23.20 27.94 43.70
CA ALA A 774 -21.84 27.75 44.21
C ALA A 774 -21.46 28.92 45.10
N THR A 775 -20.97 28.63 46.30
CA THR A 775 -20.30 29.61 47.17
C THR A 775 -18.81 29.40 47.04
N ILE A 776 -18.12 30.38 46.49
CA ILE A 776 -16.69 30.37 46.26
C ILE A 776 -16.02 31.22 47.32
N SER A 777 -15.20 30.62 48.16
CA SER A 777 -14.38 31.29 49.18
C SER A 777 -12.92 31.20 48.76
N CYS A 778 -12.29 32.33 48.59
CA CYS A 778 -10.86 32.38 48.23
C CYS A 778 -10.07 33.01 49.39
N GLY A 779 -8.86 32.58 49.58
CA GLY A 779 -8.01 33.04 50.69
C GLY A 779 -6.51 32.94 50.30
N TYR A 780 -5.78 33.91 50.79
CA TYR A 780 -4.35 33.95 50.74
C TYR A 780 -3.79 34.51 52.03
N ASP A 781 -2.85 33.82 52.62
CA ASP A 781 -2.35 34.12 53.97
C ASP A 781 -3.48 34.19 55.01
N SER A 782 -3.74 35.33 55.57
CA SER A 782 -4.81 35.54 56.58
C SER A 782 -6.04 36.28 56.01
N VAL A 783 -6.00 36.61 54.71
CA VAL A 783 -7.07 37.38 54.04
C VAL A 783 -7.98 36.44 53.27
N SER A 784 -9.26 36.60 53.38
CA SER A 784 -10.24 35.81 52.66
C SER A 784 -11.42 36.64 52.19
N ASN A 785 -12.03 36.21 51.10
CA ASN A 785 -13.27 36.77 50.57
C ASN A 785 -14.18 35.65 50.08
N SER A 786 -15.45 35.87 49.93
CA SER A 786 -16.38 34.89 49.39
C SER A 786 -17.44 35.53 48.52
N THR A 787 -17.85 34.81 47.50
CA THR A 787 -18.92 35.21 46.60
C THR A 787 -19.82 34.04 46.27
N THR A 788 -21.02 34.30 45.80
CA THR A 788 -21.97 33.26 45.38
C THR A 788 -22.33 33.44 43.91
N VAL A 789 -22.40 32.35 43.17
CA VAL A 789 -22.76 32.35 41.75
C VAL A 789 -23.77 31.26 41.48
N THR A 790 -24.77 31.54 40.65
CA THR A 790 -25.70 30.54 40.13
C THR A 790 -25.08 29.88 38.91
N ILE A 791 -25.08 28.54 38.86
CA ILE A 791 -24.52 27.75 37.76
C ILE A 791 -25.61 27.47 36.71
N ASP A 792 -25.85 28.44 35.84
CA ASP A 792 -26.83 28.36 34.72
C ASP A 792 -26.17 28.59 33.35
N GLN A 793 -24.89 28.84 33.37
CA GLN A 793 -23.95 28.94 32.21
C GLN A 793 -22.51 28.86 32.73
N ASP A 794 -21.52 28.85 31.87
CA ASP A 794 -20.12 29.00 32.28
C ASP A 794 -19.93 30.29 33.07
N ARG A 795 -19.22 30.19 34.19
CA ARG A 795 -19.01 31.30 35.09
C ARG A 795 -17.55 31.65 35.24
N PHE A 796 -17.26 32.92 34.95
CA PHE A 796 -15.99 33.53 35.31
C PHE A 796 -16.20 34.37 36.58
N VAL A 797 -15.49 34.01 37.63
CA VAL A 797 -15.69 34.61 38.97
C VAL A 797 -14.41 35.27 39.42
N ASN A 798 -14.46 36.61 39.58
CA ASN A 798 -13.37 37.35 40.18
C ASN A 798 -13.50 37.34 41.70
N CYS A 799 -12.50 36.81 42.36
CA CYS A 799 -12.40 36.87 43.80
C CYS A 799 -11.27 37.83 44.21
N VAL A 800 -11.67 39.04 44.65
CA VAL A 800 -10.71 40.09 44.97
C VAL A 800 -10.33 39.97 46.45
N LEU A 801 -9.07 39.76 46.71
CA LEU A 801 -8.50 39.77 48.05
C LEU A 801 -7.87 41.14 48.34
N PRO A 802 -8.30 41.84 49.41
CA PRO A 802 -7.70 43.13 49.78
C PRO A 802 -6.35 42.91 50.50
N LEU A 803 -5.37 42.54 49.74
CA LEU A 803 -4.00 42.34 50.22
C LEU A 803 -3.29 43.70 50.31
N GLU A 804 -2.54 43.92 51.41
CA GLU A 804 -1.52 44.94 51.46
C GLU A 804 -0.32 44.51 50.61
N ASN A 805 0.60 45.43 50.32
CA ASN A 805 1.78 45.15 49.52
C ASN A 805 2.49 43.88 49.99
N GLN A 806 2.76 42.96 49.07
CA GLN A 806 3.35 41.65 49.34
C GLN A 806 4.80 41.62 48.83
N ALA A 807 5.61 40.78 49.45
CA ALA A 807 6.95 40.53 48.96
C ALA A 807 6.92 39.78 47.63
N PRO A 808 7.88 40.03 46.72
CA PRO A 808 7.91 39.41 45.41
C PRO A 808 8.00 37.88 45.43
N PHE A 809 7.49 37.24 44.39
CA PHE A 809 7.65 35.81 44.15
C PHE A 809 8.95 35.55 43.39
N LEU A 810 9.87 34.91 44.06
CA LEU A 810 11.16 34.55 43.49
C LEU A 810 11.03 33.25 42.65
N MET A 811 11.30 33.35 41.35
CA MET A 811 11.33 32.24 40.41
C MET A 811 12.74 32.13 39.82
N TRP A 812 13.50 31.24 40.36
CA TRP A 812 14.90 31.05 39.95
C TRP A 812 15.04 29.86 39.02
N ALA A 813 15.28 30.08 37.72
CA ALA A 813 15.42 29.03 36.71
C ALA A 813 16.83 28.45 36.70
N THR A 814 17.87 29.28 36.60
CA THR A 814 19.28 28.84 36.55
C THR A 814 20.19 29.73 37.40
N PRO A 815 21.33 29.19 37.95
CA PRO A 815 21.74 27.79 37.96
C PRO A 815 20.88 26.92 38.91
N VAL A 816 20.79 25.62 38.57
CA VAL A 816 20.09 24.65 39.41
C VAL A 816 20.87 24.34 40.67
N ASP A 817 20.18 24.06 41.79
CA ASP A 817 20.82 23.67 43.02
C ASP A 817 21.63 22.38 42.87
N LEU A 818 22.82 22.31 43.53
CA LEU A 818 23.82 21.26 43.36
C LEU A 818 24.33 21.06 41.94
N GLY A 819 24.21 22.09 41.08
CA GLY A 819 24.75 22.09 39.74
C GLY A 819 26.27 22.06 39.73
N VAL A 820 26.89 21.16 38.93
CA VAL A 820 28.33 21.07 38.73
C VAL A 820 28.67 21.68 37.35
N PHE A 821 29.51 22.70 37.36
CA PHE A 821 29.89 23.41 36.12
C PHE A 821 31.41 23.28 35.92
N ILE A 822 31.85 23.33 34.67
CA ILE A 822 33.28 23.30 34.35
C ILE A 822 33.85 24.69 34.52
N SER A 823 34.96 24.85 35.23
CA SER A 823 35.61 26.13 35.58
C SER A 823 36.15 26.93 34.38
N GLN A 824 35.73 26.68 33.19
CA GLN A 824 36.03 27.43 31.99
C GLN A 824 34.78 27.55 31.08
N GLY A 825 33.63 27.11 31.57
CA GLY A 825 32.34 27.16 30.90
C GLY A 825 31.49 28.34 31.39
N PRO A 826 30.43 28.67 30.63
CA PRO A 826 29.48 29.69 31.01
C PRO A 826 28.51 29.12 32.07
N VAL A 827 28.22 29.92 33.10
CA VAL A 827 27.15 29.68 34.04
C VAL A 827 26.07 30.75 33.84
N GLU A 828 24.89 30.30 33.48
CA GLU A 828 23.75 31.18 33.28
C GLU A 828 23.01 31.46 34.60
N PHE A 829 22.68 32.70 34.79
CA PHE A 829 21.88 33.19 35.91
C PHE A 829 20.56 33.73 35.37
N ASN A 830 19.47 33.10 35.71
CA ASN A 830 18.13 33.47 35.21
C ASN A 830 17.08 33.40 36.30
N ALA A 831 16.48 34.53 36.57
CA ALA A 831 15.33 34.71 37.48
C ALA A 831 14.27 35.59 36.80
N SER A 832 14.24 35.70 35.51
CA SER A 832 13.36 36.57 34.74
C SER A 832 11.86 36.28 34.93
N ASP A 833 11.54 35.07 35.42
CA ASP A 833 10.14 34.67 35.69
C ASP A 833 9.70 35.09 37.10
N SER A 834 10.56 35.75 37.90
CA SER A 834 10.18 36.34 39.16
C SER A 834 9.21 37.51 38.94
N TRP A 835 8.23 37.63 39.72
CA TRP A 835 7.17 38.66 39.59
C TRP A 835 6.66 39.11 40.93
N ASP A 836 6.05 40.27 40.95
CA ASP A 836 5.41 40.84 42.10
C ASP A 836 3.88 40.81 41.97
N LEU A 837 3.19 40.55 43.10
CA LEU A 837 1.74 40.49 43.13
C LEU A 837 1.09 41.87 42.95
N ASP A 838 1.77 42.90 43.32
CA ASP A 838 1.34 44.28 43.26
C ASP A 838 1.80 45.04 42.04
N ASP A 839 2.54 44.30 41.12
CA ASP A 839 3.15 44.82 39.90
C ASP A 839 4.26 45.82 40.18
N ASP A 840 4.91 45.68 41.34
CA ASP A 840 6.03 46.51 41.71
C ASP A 840 7.28 46.19 40.89
N GLU A 841 8.14 47.20 40.68
CA GLU A 841 9.40 47.02 39.97
C GLU A 841 10.37 46.21 40.83
N LEU A 842 10.82 45.04 40.30
CA LEU A 842 11.71 44.14 41.01
C LEU A 842 13.17 44.46 40.83
N THR A 843 13.90 44.38 41.95
CA THR A 843 15.36 44.52 41.96
C THR A 843 16.01 43.21 42.36
N PHE A 844 16.96 42.72 41.58
CA PHE A 844 17.64 41.43 41.73
C PHE A 844 19.06 41.64 42.24
N THR A 845 19.43 40.96 43.32
CA THR A 845 20.81 40.96 43.86
C THR A 845 21.33 39.50 43.90
N TRP A 846 22.41 39.28 43.20
CA TRP A 846 23.08 38.01 43.14
C TRP A 846 24.39 38.04 43.88
N THR A 847 24.57 37.17 44.87
CA THR A 847 25.80 37.08 45.67
C THR A 847 26.36 35.65 45.74
N SER A 848 27.66 35.55 45.77
CA SER A 848 28.41 34.29 46.06
C SER A 848 29.10 34.42 47.38
N ASP A 849 29.06 33.39 48.21
CA ASP A 849 29.76 33.34 49.49
C ASP A 849 31.28 33.41 49.33
N LEU A 850 31.85 32.97 48.22
CA LEU A 850 33.26 33.01 47.90
C LEU A 850 33.69 34.32 47.21
N ASP A 851 32.86 34.83 46.28
CA ASP A 851 33.25 35.93 45.40
C ASP A 851 32.51 37.23 45.62
N GLY A 852 31.55 37.27 46.55
CA GLY A 852 30.76 38.43 46.91
C GLY A 852 29.70 38.78 45.89
N ASP A 853 29.40 40.03 45.66
CA ASP A 853 28.39 40.52 44.71
C ASP A 853 28.78 40.19 43.25
N ILE A 854 28.00 39.31 42.63
CA ILE A 854 28.25 38.82 41.29
C ILE A 854 28.00 39.93 40.26
N VAL A 855 27.00 40.79 40.50
CA VAL A 855 26.67 41.90 39.59
C VAL A 855 27.73 42.98 39.62
N ALA A 856 28.25 43.35 40.79
CA ALA A 856 29.29 44.36 40.93
C ALA A 856 30.60 43.96 40.26
N SER A 857 30.90 42.67 40.21
CA SER A 857 32.09 42.15 39.55
C SER A 857 31.99 42.13 38.00
N CYS A 858 30.75 42.19 37.47
CA CYS A 858 30.47 42.04 36.02
C CYS A 858 30.32 43.37 35.25
N THR A 859 30.32 44.50 35.94
CA THR A 859 30.14 45.81 35.26
C THR A 859 31.42 46.34 34.62
N GLY A 860 31.44 46.41 33.28
CA GLY A 860 32.45 47.22 32.53
C GLY A 860 33.14 46.60 31.32
N GLN A 861 32.88 45.43 30.88
CA GLN A 861 33.54 44.89 29.68
C GLN A 861 32.50 44.31 28.69
N GLY A 862 32.33 45.01 27.58
CA GLY A 862 31.60 44.51 26.44
C GLY A 862 32.22 43.24 25.88
N GLN A 863 31.51 42.10 25.95
CA GLN A 863 31.84 40.88 25.25
C GLN A 863 31.63 41.07 23.76
N GLY A 864 32.54 40.57 22.94
CA GLY A 864 32.71 40.81 21.50
C GLY A 864 31.61 40.41 20.55
N ASN A 865 30.33 40.45 20.92
CA ASN A 865 29.17 40.26 20.05
C ASN A 865 28.09 41.36 20.19
N GLY A 866 28.48 42.56 20.57
CA GLY A 866 27.68 43.77 20.22
C GLY A 866 26.49 44.11 21.10
N GLN A 867 26.16 43.37 22.14
CA GLN A 867 25.19 43.77 23.16
C GLN A 867 25.81 43.53 24.53
N GLY A 868 26.32 44.60 25.15
CA GLY A 868 26.78 44.56 26.51
C GLY A 868 25.58 44.50 27.45
N ILE A 869 25.57 43.56 28.33
CA ILE A 869 24.60 43.49 29.44
C ILE A 869 24.93 44.63 30.39
N THR A 870 23.97 45.50 30.68
CA THR A 870 24.13 46.60 31.57
C THR A 870 23.90 46.17 33.01
N GLN A 871 24.39 46.91 34.01
CA GLN A 871 24.05 46.66 35.39
C GLN A 871 22.53 46.70 35.63
N GLN A 872 21.84 47.55 34.85
CA GLN A 872 20.37 47.68 34.89
C GLN A 872 19.69 46.39 34.43
N ASP A 873 20.22 45.72 33.38
CA ASP A 873 19.61 44.47 32.88
C ASP A 873 19.73 43.34 33.94
N MET A 874 20.84 43.29 34.65
CA MET A 874 21.08 42.30 35.71
C MET A 874 20.21 42.53 36.95
N THR A 875 19.98 43.81 37.26
CA THR A 875 19.10 44.18 38.41
C THR A 875 17.60 44.09 38.08
N ASN A 876 17.24 43.99 36.79
CA ASN A 876 15.86 43.81 36.34
C ASN A 876 15.52 42.36 35.97
N GLY A 877 16.34 41.37 36.42
CA GLY A 877 16.08 39.95 36.23
C GLY A 877 16.37 39.39 34.85
N VAL A 878 16.95 40.17 33.93
CA VAL A 878 17.29 39.69 32.58
C VAL A 878 18.36 38.59 32.69
N PRO A 879 18.20 37.43 31.99
CA PRO A 879 19.19 36.34 32.04
C PRO A 879 20.57 36.79 31.61
N PHE A 880 21.57 36.45 32.37
CA PHE A 880 22.96 36.76 32.05
C PHE A 880 23.88 35.59 32.31
N THR A 881 25.02 35.57 31.66
CA THR A 881 25.99 34.49 31.78
C THR A 881 27.31 34.96 32.37
N VAL A 882 27.75 34.32 33.45
CA VAL A 882 29.07 34.52 34.03
C VAL A 882 30.05 33.55 33.38
N ASN A 883 31.11 34.11 32.81
CA ASN A 883 32.17 33.30 32.18
C ASN A 883 33.25 33.00 33.21
N THR A 884 33.51 31.73 33.43
CA THR A 884 34.57 31.31 34.35
C THR A 884 35.98 31.21 33.70
N ASN A 885 36.19 31.93 32.55
CA ASN A 885 37.42 31.80 31.78
C ASN A 885 38.50 32.76 32.23
N TYR A 886 39.67 32.25 32.61
CA TYR A 886 40.84 32.93 33.20
C TYR A 886 41.45 34.09 32.38
N LEU A 887 41.03 34.34 31.16
CA LEU A 887 41.69 35.25 30.23
C LEU A 887 40.98 36.60 30.02
N ASN A 888 39.78 36.79 30.56
CA ASN A 888 39.06 38.08 30.42
C ASN A 888 38.71 38.60 31.80
N MET A 889 39.38 39.63 32.23
CA MET A 889 39.13 40.32 33.50
C MET A 889 37.72 40.95 33.53
N GLY A 890 36.82 40.45 34.40
CA GLY A 890 35.57 41.18 34.65
C GLY A 890 34.37 40.43 35.12
N CYS A 891 34.18 39.16 34.92
CA CYS A 891 33.04 38.40 35.45
C CYS A 891 33.54 37.00 35.77
N GLN A 892 33.97 36.75 36.97
CA GLN A 892 34.55 35.47 37.35
C GLN A 892 33.97 34.93 38.64
N LEU A 893 33.53 33.72 38.63
CA LEU A 893 33.41 32.89 39.81
C LEU A 893 34.69 32.10 39.97
N SER A 894 35.23 32.04 41.17
CA SER A 894 36.42 31.22 41.51
C SER A 894 36.10 29.71 41.45
N ASP A 895 37.15 28.88 41.36
CA ASP A 895 36.94 27.41 41.47
C ASP A 895 36.55 27.06 42.89
N GLY A 896 35.59 26.19 43.03
CA GLY A 896 35.12 25.71 44.32
C GLY A 896 33.62 25.54 44.45
N ILE A 897 33.18 25.25 45.62
CA ILE A 897 31.75 25.18 45.96
C ILE A 897 31.28 26.54 46.37
N HIS A 898 30.35 27.11 45.64
CA HIS A 898 29.71 28.40 45.89
C HIS A 898 28.33 28.21 46.46
N VAL A 899 27.94 29.01 47.44
CA VAL A 899 26.59 29.22 47.83
C VAL A 899 26.13 30.53 47.17
N ILE A 900 25.42 30.39 46.05
CA ILE A 900 24.85 31.53 45.34
C ILE A 900 23.53 31.92 46.03
N THR A 901 23.39 33.18 46.41
CA THR A 901 22.16 33.70 46.96
C THR A 901 21.60 34.73 45.99
N LEU A 902 20.32 34.56 45.66
CA LEU A 902 19.50 35.52 44.94
C LEU A 902 18.56 36.17 45.94
N GLU A 903 18.59 37.49 46.02
CA GLU A 903 17.62 38.31 46.71
C GLU A 903 16.85 39.14 45.69
N VAL A 904 15.54 39.11 45.80
CA VAL A 904 14.62 39.88 44.95
C VAL A 904 13.79 40.78 45.87
N CYS A 905 13.84 42.06 45.60
CA CYS A 905 13.13 43.07 46.38
C CYS A 905 12.17 43.85 45.49
N ASP A 906 11.01 44.24 46.06
CA ASP A 906 10.08 45.22 45.47
C ASP A 906 10.59 46.67 45.73
N ASP A 907 9.91 47.66 45.19
CA ASP A 907 10.23 49.06 45.37
C ASP A 907 9.83 49.59 46.76
N ALA A 908 8.94 48.88 47.49
CA ALA A 908 8.58 49.14 48.87
C ALA A 908 9.60 48.59 49.90
N GLY A 909 10.55 47.75 49.43
CA GLY A 909 11.63 47.21 50.22
C GLY A 909 11.29 45.87 50.91
N HIS A 910 10.25 45.14 50.45
CA HIS A 910 10.05 43.75 50.85
C HIS A 910 10.92 42.86 49.99
N CYS A 911 11.66 41.99 50.60
CA CYS A 911 12.64 41.13 49.90
C CYS A 911 12.42 39.65 50.23
N VAL A 912 12.60 38.82 49.24
CA VAL A 912 12.72 37.35 49.36
C VAL A 912 14.06 36.91 48.86
N SER A 913 14.65 35.89 49.49
CA SER A 913 15.91 35.35 49.07
C SER A 913 15.92 33.83 49.11
N GLU A 914 16.61 33.25 48.14
CA GLU A 914 16.89 31.80 48.02
C GLU A 914 18.38 31.60 47.80
N SER A 915 18.91 30.50 48.34
CA SER A 915 20.31 30.14 48.14
C SER A 915 20.43 28.75 47.50
N ARG A 916 21.26 28.65 46.51
CA ARG A 916 21.61 27.39 45.81
C ARG A 916 23.10 27.12 45.85
N THR A 917 23.47 25.87 45.98
CA THR A 917 24.86 25.46 45.95
C THR A 917 25.26 25.03 44.56
N ILE A 918 26.36 25.56 44.04
CA ILE A 918 26.93 25.12 42.77
C ILE A 918 28.42 24.77 42.95
N GLU A 919 28.95 23.89 42.17
CA GLU A 919 30.35 23.53 42.19
C GLU A 919 31.02 23.89 40.86
N LEU A 920 32.11 24.64 40.90
CA LEU A 920 32.94 24.94 39.76
C LEU A 920 34.21 24.06 39.84
N VAL A 921 34.29 23.08 38.93
CA VAL A 921 35.34 22.08 38.93
C VAL A 921 36.40 22.43 37.87
N ASN A 922 37.63 22.54 38.32
CA ASN A 922 38.76 22.71 37.39
C ASN A 922 39.03 21.39 36.67
N GLN A 923 38.83 21.36 35.37
CA GLN A 923 39.19 20.19 34.55
C GLN A 923 40.68 20.17 34.28
N ALA A 924 41.29 19.02 34.51
CA ALA A 924 42.66 18.78 34.06
C ALA A 924 42.72 18.91 32.52
N PRO A 925 43.76 19.53 31.97
CA PRO A 925 43.89 19.74 30.53
C PRO A 925 43.86 18.40 29.79
N THR A 926 42.88 18.23 28.94
CA THR A 926 42.80 17.06 28.05
C THR A 926 43.71 17.28 26.87
N ILE A 927 44.80 16.49 26.76
CA ILE A 927 45.63 16.51 25.56
C ILE A 927 44.89 15.74 24.48
N VAL A 928 44.31 16.45 23.53
CA VAL A 928 43.80 15.87 22.30
C VAL A 928 44.96 15.69 21.33
N PHE A 929 45.38 14.45 21.13
CA PHE A 929 46.27 14.16 19.99
C PHE A 929 45.39 14.16 18.73
N ASP A 930 45.48 15.20 17.95
CA ASP A 930 44.96 15.21 16.61
C ASP A 930 45.86 14.36 15.70
N VAL A 931 45.58 13.04 15.65
CA VAL A 931 46.24 12.16 14.69
C VAL A 931 45.41 12.22 13.40
N THR A 932 45.66 13.18 12.61
CA THR A 932 45.24 13.16 11.20
C THR A 932 46.07 12.10 10.48
N PRO A 933 45.53 10.96 10.04
CA PRO A 933 46.30 10.06 9.19
C PRO A 933 46.42 10.73 7.83
N ALA A 934 47.69 11.05 7.48
CA ALA A 934 48.01 11.43 6.11
C ALA A 934 47.65 10.23 5.20
N MET A 935 46.54 10.34 4.49
CA MET A 935 46.23 9.43 3.41
C MET A 935 47.16 9.70 2.24
N THR A 936 48.20 8.90 2.09
CA THR A 936 48.92 8.79 0.84
C THR A 936 48.04 8.07 -0.18
N PRO A 937 47.87 8.57 -1.40
CA PRO A 937 47.08 7.87 -2.40
C PRO A 937 47.80 6.57 -2.80
N TRP A 938 47.08 5.46 -2.78
CA TRP A 938 47.53 4.19 -3.30
C TRP A 938 47.69 4.29 -4.82
N SER A 939 48.92 4.21 -5.30
CA SER A 939 49.22 3.99 -6.70
C SER A 939 48.83 2.57 -7.08
N GLU A 940 48.11 2.44 -8.19
CA GLU A 940 47.75 1.16 -8.82
C GLU A 940 48.98 0.25 -8.93
N LEU A 941 48.90 -0.91 -8.35
CA LEU A 941 49.81 -2.02 -8.60
C LEU A 941 49.29 -2.81 -9.78
N VAL A 942 49.85 -2.56 -10.96
CA VAL A 942 49.68 -3.42 -12.12
C VAL A 942 50.54 -4.67 -11.90
N ILE A 943 49.91 -5.82 -11.76
CA ILE A 943 50.56 -7.13 -11.75
C ILE A 943 50.56 -7.67 -13.18
N PRO A 944 51.71 -8.15 -13.72
CA PRO A 944 51.83 -8.61 -15.12
C PRO A 944 51.04 -9.89 -15.39
#